data_2635c9d544cddd48442b6441f53ddb78
#
_entry.id   2635c9d544cddd48442b6441f53ddb78
#
_cell.length_a   1.000
_cell.length_b   1.000
_cell.length_c   1.000
_cell.angle_alpha   90.00
_cell.angle_beta   90.00
_cell.angle_gamma   90.00
#
_symmetry.space_group_name_H-M   'P 1'
#
loop_
_entity.id
_entity.type
_entity.pdbx_description
1 polymer ?
#
loop_
_entity_poly.entity_id
_entity_poly.type
_entity_poly.pdbx_seq_one_letter_code
_entity_poly.pdbx_strand_id
1 'polypeptide(L)'
;MEEYTKLSIHNHFGDKPADLTIGRSIDDQAVFDLAKGFEELRSAKAEGFQLLAQTNSNHLDVAAYLLMRKMASLDSIELLPGVEINLINWEDETRILHVVAVVDPCSNLLVFTKALEEAFIANGRFALKLDQFCEILSDRRAVICVHGLKQSDRGLAENPQMAQELLSMSRYFPVAVEDNRLFHKLTLQQQIKEFLSDETLTWFDTAADISSVDRQDFDKVPSPTYMWAGATFDDLFYSVLAGDCRMVRKEDIVNRVSYVARITIDGGKGMRQSEVNCSQGLNCVIGPSGSGKTLLMDILNMKLKGKHLTAGTSNIGDYSGLYDLSQVHLYGPDGKEIDASDRFEVIEGENLYNKVIKAYSTEKGELVKDMGLGIDSQGFTDLVAHFAADMNRCLRAMAKADECRAVATGALAQAKSAALFIAANDVKSADTIDYNQDPGDSSAIAELDEKIAACTDGAQKAKKHFDGLISIADKNGLSKGLKKQLVRSRGEFLAELAIKKLDLEASRFSKQFDKDKGKLIYEAVQAYNAKVSGQYHQVNKQRQVLIDKLSELAAGLLAAKKAEHALEVPTLTDAEVRRSIGLASKSDIARLSIDDIDLGIPDATRIRSVFHDDVRVKASEGKAKSSTFVFPIDLASEKSVKSMLDVFFHSGVKDGLSMSLPLDEVVTYSIELKDENGNYRPIEEYSAGMLSKIYVTYFLDRTIQNEGSNTILLYDQPESNMEKEFLLRTLGNKLRELRKVHQIFVATHEPLLVVNADANEIILAANDKRVNEANCVTYENRSFVGAHGKRELVEGVARLIDGGTDAVKRRNGIYEGMTHR
;
A
#
# COMPACT_ATOMS: atom_id res chain seq x y z
N MET A 1 10.66 27.55 -19.41
CA MET A 1 11.38 26.56 -18.58
C MET A 1 11.50 27.16 -17.21
N GLU A 2 11.07 26.46 -16.20
CA GLU A 2 11.39 26.84 -14.83
C GLU A 2 12.90 26.75 -14.67
N GLU A 3 13.50 27.83 -14.27
CA GLU A 3 14.95 27.90 -14.17
C GLU A 3 15.38 27.47 -12.77
N TYR A 4 16.27 26.52 -12.73
CA TYR A 4 17.01 26.19 -11.54
C TYR A 4 18.23 27.10 -11.46
N THR A 5 18.34 27.86 -10.39
CA THR A 5 19.46 28.76 -10.12
C THR A 5 20.53 28.02 -9.35
N LYS A 6 21.72 27.87 -9.92
CA LYS A 6 22.90 27.38 -9.20
C LYS A 6 23.43 28.47 -8.27
N LEU A 7 23.56 28.14 -6.98
CA LEU A 7 23.88 29.16 -5.98
C LEU A 7 25.00 28.74 -5.03
N SER A 8 25.64 29.72 -4.41
CA SER A 8 26.48 29.63 -3.22
C SER A 8 26.31 30.86 -2.37
N ILE A 9 25.93 30.70 -1.11
CA ILE A 9 25.66 31.83 -0.21
C ILE A 9 26.71 32.00 0.91
N HIS A 10 27.76 31.18 0.89
CA HIS A 10 28.89 31.33 1.77
C HIS A 10 30.19 31.41 0.95
N ASN A 11 30.67 32.62 0.70
CA ASN A 11 31.87 32.83 -0.09
C ASN A 11 32.68 34.00 0.45
N HIS A 12 33.97 33.83 0.63
CA HIS A 12 34.94 34.81 1.10
C HIS A 12 35.66 35.45 -0.08
N PHE A 13 34.96 36.31 -0.83
CA PHE A 13 35.56 37.01 -1.98
C PHE A 13 36.63 37.98 -1.56
N GLY A 14 37.75 37.99 -2.25
CA GLY A 14 38.83 38.95 -2.07
C GLY A 14 39.50 38.90 -0.69
N ASP A 15 39.26 37.87 0.11
CA ASP A 15 39.89 37.73 1.42
C ASP A 15 41.38 37.45 1.30
N LYS A 16 42.14 38.16 2.13
CA LYS A 16 43.57 37.92 2.31
C LYS A 16 43.83 37.05 3.54
N PRO A 17 45.04 36.44 3.67
CA PRO A 17 45.40 35.64 4.84
C PRO A 17 45.28 36.36 6.18
N ALA A 18 45.04 37.64 6.14
CA ALA A 18 44.81 38.51 7.29
C ALA A 18 43.36 38.72 7.67
N ASP A 19 42.48 37.76 7.31
CA ASP A 19 41.06 37.85 7.61
C ASP A 19 40.76 38.02 9.12
N LEU A 20 39.66 38.72 9.43
CA LEU A 20 39.21 38.97 10.81
C LEU A 20 38.64 37.68 11.43
N THR A 21 39.41 37.13 12.31
CA THR A 21 39.02 35.93 13.05
C THR A 21 38.85 36.23 14.54
N ILE A 22 38.18 35.35 15.28
CA ILE A 22 37.92 35.52 16.70
C ILE A 22 39.21 35.67 17.56
N GLY A 23 40.34 35.17 17.08
CA GLY A 23 41.61 35.26 17.78
C GLY A 23 42.44 36.50 17.41
N ARG A 24 41.92 37.38 16.53
CA ARG A 24 42.61 38.60 16.16
C ARG A 24 42.21 39.77 17.04
N SER A 25 43.11 40.79 17.06
CA SER A 25 42.82 42.06 17.71
C SER A 25 41.67 42.77 17.02
N ILE A 26 40.79 43.44 17.81
CA ILE A 26 39.71 44.25 17.31
C ILE A 26 40.22 45.49 16.52
N ASP A 27 41.48 45.83 16.70
CA ASP A 27 42.14 46.95 15.97
C ASP A 27 42.65 46.53 14.58
N ASP A 28 42.65 45.23 14.28
CA ASP A 28 43.05 44.74 12.98
C ASP A 28 41.99 45.11 11.94
N GLN A 29 42.39 45.68 10.82
CA GLN A 29 41.50 46.04 9.73
C GLN A 29 41.45 44.91 8.69
N ALA A 30 40.24 44.56 8.23
CA ALA A 30 40.07 43.70 7.11
C ALA A 30 40.61 44.37 5.83
N VAL A 31 41.34 43.62 5.03
CA VAL A 31 41.85 44.07 3.75
C VAL A 31 41.21 43.27 2.63
N PHE A 32 40.37 43.95 1.86
CA PHE A 32 39.72 43.39 0.70
C PHE A 32 40.59 43.51 -0.56
N ASP A 33 40.87 42.43 -1.25
CA ASP A 33 41.59 42.43 -2.52
C ASP A 33 40.60 42.37 -3.69
N LEU A 34 40.32 43.51 -4.26
CA LEU A 34 39.33 43.63 -5.33
C LEU A 34 39.73 42.87 -6.59
N ALA A 35 41.02 42.80 -6.93
CA ALA A 35 41.50 42.07 -8.11
C ALA A 35 41.26 40.57 -7.94
N LYS A 36 41.61 40.04 -6.77
CA LYS A 36 41.34 38.63 -6.41
C LYS A 36 39.83 38.35 -6.43
N GLY A 37 39.02 39.23 -5.82
CA GLY A 37 37.54 39.05 -5.83
C GLY A 37 36.99 38.98 -7.25
N PHE A 38 37.48 39.75 -8.20
CA PHE A 38 37.06 39.67 -9.61
C PHE A 38 37.50 38.40 -10.30
N GLU A 39 38.67 37.86 -10.00
CA GLU A 39 39.11 36.56 -10.51
C GLU A 39 38.21 35.44 -9.98
N GLU A 40 37.82 35.47 -8.73
CA GLU A 40 36.94 34.54 -8.08
C GLU A 40 35.52 34.56 -8.67
N LEU A 41 34.98 35.77 -8.95
CA LEU A 41 33.71 35.91 -9.67
C LEU A 41 33.74 35.28 -11.07
N ARG A 42 34.85 35.46 -11.80
CA ARG A 42 35.02 34.85 -13.13
C ARG A 42 35.05 33.30 -13.03
N SER A 43 35.71 32.80 -12.01
CA SER A 43 35.70 31.36 -11.74
C SER A 43 34.28 30.83 -11.46
N ALA A 44 33.55 31.52 -10.60
CA ALA A 44 32.15 31.15 -10.31
C ALA A 44 31.26 31.17 -11.57
N LYS A 45 31.44 32.18 -12.43
CA LYS A 45 30.74 32.25 -13.72
C LYS A 45 31.09 31.08 -14.63
N ALA A 46 32.36 30.72 -14.74
CA ALA A 46 32.81 29.59 -15.56
C ALA A 46 32.14 28.28 -15.11
N GLU A 47 31.91 28.12 -13.82
CA GLU A 47 31.22 26.99 -13.21
C GLU A 47 29.67 27.10 -13.22
N GLY A 48 29.14 28.19 -13.81
CA GLY A 48 27.69 28.39 -14.02
C GLY A 48 26.90 28.82 -12.79
N PHE A 49 27.53 29.39 -11.77
CA PHE A 49 26.81 29.99 -10.65
C PHE A 49 26.10 31.28 -11.10
N GLN A 50 24.87 31.46 -10.61
CA GLN A 50 23.98 32.56 -10.98
C GLN A 50 23.61 33.45 -9.79
N LEU A 51 23.61 32.87 -8.57
CA LEU A 51 23.37 33.60 -7.32
C LEU A 51 24.51 33.32 -6.35
N LEU A 52 25.16 34.36 -5.90
CA LEU A 52 26.26 34.31 -4.95
C LEU A 52 26.02 35.29 -3.81
N ALA A 53 26.60 35.04 -2.64
CA ALA A 53 26.69 36.03 -1.58
C ALA A 53 28.15 36.27 -1.19
N GLN A 54 28.50 37.52 -0.98
CA GLN A 54 29.79 37.93 -0.41
C GLN A 54 29.62 37.93 1.11
N THR A 55 30.25 36.97 1.79
CA THR A 55 30.06 36.72 3.23
C THR A 55 31.39 36.57 3.96
N ASN A 56 32.25 37.57 3.79
CA ASN A 56 33.53 37.60 4.45
C ASN A 56 33.42 37.61 5.98
N SER A 57 34.42 37.03 6.67
CA SER A 57 34.37 36.79 8.11
C SER A 57 34.31 38.07 8.93
N ASN A 58 33.27 38.25 9.70
CA ASN A 58 33.02 39.35 10.65
C ASN A 58 33.05 40.73 10.04
N HIS A 59 33.05 40.89 8.71
CA HIS A 59 33.15 42.17 8.05
C HIS A 59 32.45 42.18 6.69
N LEU A 60 31.79 43.28 6.37
CA LEU A 60 31.29 43.59 5.04
C LEU A 60 31.86 44.95 4.60
N ASP A 61 32.83 44.93 3.68
CA ASP A 61 33.25 46.18 2.99
C ASP A 61 32.19 46.56 1.96
N VAL A 62 31.35 47.53 2.32
CA VAL A 62 30.23 47.98 1.49
C VAL A 62 30.70 48.54 0.16
N ALA A 63 31.84 49.27 0.13
CA ALA A 63 32.36 49.87 -1.10
C ALA A 63 32.85 48.75 -2.06
N ALA A 64 33.63 47.79 -1.55
CA ALA A 64 34.10 46.62 -2.31
C ALA A 64 32.91 45.79 -2.79
N TYR A 65 31.92 45.51 -1.93
CA TYR A 65 30.71 44.82 -2.31
C TYR A 65 29.96 45.48 -3.48
N LEU A 66 29.75 46.79 -3.44
CA LEU A 66 29.04 47.50 -4.51
C LEU A 66 29.79 47.44 -5.85
N LEU A 67 31.10 47.48 -5.83
CA LEU A 67 31.94 47.29 -7.02
C LEU A 67 31.85 45.85 -7.53
N MET A 68 31.98 44.88 -6.65
CA MET A 68 31.83 43.44 -6.96
C MET A 68 30.45 43.14 -7.53
N ARG A 69 29.40 43.66 -6.93
CA ARG A 69 28.03 43.49 -7.40
C ARG A 69 27.83 44.06 -8.81
N LYS A 70 28.43 45.24 -9.09
CA LYS A 70 28.40 45.80 -10.42
C LYS A 70 29.08 44.91 -11.46
N MET A 71 30.22 44.36 -11.13
CA MET A 71 30.93 43.43 -12.01
C MET A 71 30.16 42.10 -12.19
N ALA A 72 29.62 41.55 -11.12
CA ALA A 72 28.78 40.34 -11.15
C ALA A 72 27.55 40.53 -12.08
N SER A 73 26.90 41.70 -12.03
CA SER A 73 25.73 41.99 -12.86
C SER A 73 26.07 42.03 -14.36
N LEU A 74 27.27 42.40 -14.77
CA LEU A 74 27.72 42.33 -16.16
C LEU A 74 27.83 40.88 -16.66
N ASP A 75 28.03 39.95 -15.75
CA ASP A 75 28.15 38.53 -16.00
C ASP A 75 26.85 37.76 -15.75
N SER A 76 25.72 38.48 -15.53
CA SER A 76 24.41 37.91 -15.21
C SER A 76 24.42 37.10 -13.92
N ILE A 77 25.27 37.44 -12.97
CA ILE A 77 25.29 36.88 -11.63
C ILE A 77 24.66 37.91 -10.68
N GLU A 78 23.71 37.50 -9.86
CA GLU A 78 23.26 38.29 -8.72
C GLU A 78 24.20 38.04 -7.54
N LEU A 79 24.84 39.09 -7.04
CA LEU A 79 25.69 39.06 -5.86
C LEU A 79 24.96 39.74 -4.69
N LEU A 80 24.77 39.00 -3.62
CA LEU A 80 24.08 39.42 -2.40
C LEU A 80 25.08 39.86 -1.34
N PRO A 81 24.75 40.86 -0.48
CA PRO A 81 25.58 41.22 0.65
C PRO A 81 25.34 40.32 1.84
N GLY A 82 26.39 39.98 2.55
CA GLY A 82 26.30 39.19 3.75
C GLY A 82 27.57 39.20 4.58
N VAL A 83 27.56 38.43 5.64
CA VAL A 83 28.72 38.31 6.54
C VAL A 83 28.70 36.95 7.22
N GLU A 84 29.85 36.32 7.38
CA GLU A 84 30.02 35.18 8.29
C GLU A 84 30.33 35.72 9.69
N ILE A 85 29.59 35.23 10.71
CA ILE A 85 29.71 35.72 12.09
C ILE A 85 29.99 34.55 13.04
N ASN A 86 30.86 34.80 14.02
CA ASN A 86 31.05 33.90 15.15
C ASN A 86 29.97 34.21 16.19
N LEU A 87 29.03 33.28 16.38
CA LEU A 87 28.11 33.33 17.52
C LEU A 87 28.70 32.54 18.69
N ILE A 88 28.65 33.12 19.87
CA ILE A 88 29.09 32.50 21.10
C ILE A 88 27.89 32.10 21.93
N ASN A 89 28.02 30.92 22.58
CA ASN A 89 27.03 30.49 23.56
C ASN A 89 27.11 31.41 24.80
N TRP A 90 26.00 31.82 25.35
CA TRP A 90 25.96 32.75 26.50
C TRP A 90 26.34 32.09 27.82
N GLU A 91 26.21 30.73 27.93
CA GLU A 91 26.61 29.99 29.12
C GLU A 91 28.08 29.54 29.03
N ASP A 92 28.62 29.29 27.84
CA ASP A 92 29.96 28.81 27.61
C ASP A 92 30.58 29.57 26.41
N GLU A 93 31.23 30.69 26.72
CA GLU A 93 31.84 31.57 25.72
C GLU A 93 33.00 30.94 24.94
N THR A 94 33.46 29.75 25.30
CA THR A 94 34.45 28.97 24.52
C THR A 94 33.83 28.26 23.33
N ARG A 95 32.50 28.08 23.30
CA ARG A 95 31.78 27.43 22.21
C ARG A 95 31.35 28.46 21.18
N ILE A 96 31.71 28.18 19.95
CA ILE A 96 31.51 29.10 18.82
C ILE A 96 30.72 28.37 17.76
N LEU A 97 29.72 29.05 17.20
CA LEU A 97 28.98 28.59 16.04
C LEU A 97 29.22 29.62 14.90
N HIS A 98 29.61 29.12 13.73
CA HIS A 98 29.67 29.93 12.53
C HIS A 98 28.29 30.04 11.87
N VAL A 99 27.89 31.26 11.64
CA VAL A 99 26.58 31.58 11.01
C VAL A 99 26.82 32.61 9.91
N VAL A 100 26.30 32.30 8.73
CA VAL A 100 26.27 33.21 7.60
C VAL A 100 24.96 33.97 7.60
N ALA A 101 25.01 35.30 7.54
CA ALA A 101 23.82 36.12 7.33
C ALA A 101 23.91 36.80 5.96
N VAL A 102 22.95 36.45 5.08
CA VAL A 102 22.77 37.15 3.80
C VAL A 102 21.65 38.17 3.97
N VAL A 103 21.96 39.44 3.78
CA VAL A 103 21.04 40.55 4.05
C VAL A 103 20.41 41.06 2.74
N ASP A 104 19.17 41.55 2.81
CA ASP A 104 18.50 42.17 1.67
C ASP A 104 19.35 43.32 1.11
N PRO A 105 19.74 43.29 -0.18
CA PRO A 105 20.54 44.35 -0.78
C PRO A 105 19.84 45.72 -0.79
N CYS A 106 18.54 45.78 -0.55
CA CYS A 106 17.81 47.03 -0.36
C CYS A 106 17.96 47.60 1.06
N SER A 107 18.54 46.88 2.01
CA SER A 107 18.81 47.33 3.36
C SER A 107 19.88 48.41 3.38
N ASN A 108 19.90 49.26 4.43
CA ASN A 108 20.99 50.18 4.64
C ASN A 108 22.24 49.43 5.15
N LEU A 109 23.11 49.04 4.21
CA LEU A 109 24.29 48.22 4.50
C LEU A 109 25.32 48.98 5.36
N LEU A 110 25.42 50.31 5.23
CA LEU A 110 26.35 51.12 6.07
C LEU A 110 25.90 51.13 7.53
N VAL A 111 24.59 51.17 7.77
CA VAL A 111 24.06 51.08 9.14
C VAL A 111 24.21 49.65 9.69
N PHE A 112 24.09 48.65 8.82
CA PHE A 112 24.29 47.27 9.21
C PHE A 112 25.73 46.99 9.64
N THR A 113 26.74 47.38 8.82
CA THR A 113 28.15 47.16 9.14
C THR A 113 28.55 47.94 10.40
N LYS A 114 28.09 49.22 10.54
CA LYS A 114 28.34 49.99 11.74
C LYS A 114 27.79 49.33 13.01
N ALA A 115 26.60 48.79 12.95
CA ALA A 115 26.01 48.08 14.10
C ALA A 115 26.83 46.84 14.49
N LEU A 116 27.34 46.07 13.50
CA LEU A 116 28.26 44.95 13.74
C LEU A 116 29.55 45.40 14.40
N GLU A 117 30.20 46.45 13.86
CA GLU A 117 31.44 47.02 14.40
C GLU A 117 31.26 47.51 15.84
N GLU A 118 30.21 48.25 16.13
CA GLU A 118 29.87 48.71 17.49
C GLU A 118 29.70 47.55 18.47
N ALA A 119 29.03 46.48 18.03
CA ALA A 119 28.82 45.28 18.85
C ALA A 119 30.14 44.52 19.10
N PHE A 120 31.00 44.39 18.09
CA PHE A 120 32.31 43.75 18.24
C PHE A 120 33.21 44.55 19.20
N ILE A 121 33.22 45.92 19.05
CA ILE A 121 33.95 46.80 19.95
C ILE A 121 33.45 46.61 21.39
N ALA A 122 32.12 46.58 21.59
CA ALA A 122 31.53 46.38 22.93
C ALA A 122 31.92 45.02 23.55
N ASN A 123 32.02 43.97 22.72
CA ASN A 123 32.42 42.65 23.16
C ASN A 123 33.93 42.44 23.28
N GLY A 124 34.75 43.38 22.75
CA GLY A 124 36.21 43.27 22.72
C GLY A 124 36.75 42.12 21.86
N ARG A 125 35.93 41.56 20.96
CA ARG A 125 36.28 40.42 20.10
C ARG A 125 35.34 40.33 18.89
N PHE A 126 35.79 39.68 17.82
CA PHE A 126 34.97 39.40 16.64
C PHE A 126 34.00 38.20 16.87
N ALA A 127 33.07 38.42 17.81
CA ALA A 127 32.03 37.43 18.13
C ALA A 127 30.81 38.14 18.76
N LEU A 128 29.62 37.63 18.49
CA LEU A 128 28.34 38.15 19.00
C LEU A 128 27.61 37.08 19.82
N LYS A 129 26.80 37.52 20.78
CA LYS A 129 25.76 36.69 21.37
C LYS A 129 24.54 36.65 20.43
N LEU A 130 23.72 35.61 20.55
CA LEU A 130 22.58 35.43 19.66
C LEU A 130 21.56 36.56 19.73
N ASP A 131 21.30 37.08 20.94
CA ASP A 131 20.42 38.23 21.17
C ASP A 131 20.89 39.48 20.47
N GLN A 132 22.21 39.83 20.58
CA GLN A 132 22.84 40.94 19.89
C GLN A 132 22.71 40.80 18.36
N PHE A 133 22.92 39.58 17.87
CA PHE A 133 22.81 39.27 16.45
C PHE A 133 21.39 39.46 15.94
N CYS A 134 20.37 38.92 16.69
CA CYS A 134 18.97 39.13 16.37
C CYS A 134 18.56 40.59 16.42
N GLU A 135 19.06 41.38 17.37
CA GLU A 135 18.79 42.82 17.47
C GLU A 135 19.35 43.59 16.22
N ILE A 136 20.56 43.26 15.81
CA ILE A 136 21.17 43.88 14.61
C ILE A 136 20.37 43.57 13.36
N LEU A 137 19.75 42.40 13.28
CA LEU A 137 18.93 41.96 12.14
C LEU A 137 17.45 42.34 12.24
N SER A 138 16.96 42.79 13.39
CA SER A 138 15.52 42.95 13.69
C SER A 138 14.74 43.82 12.69
N ASP A 139 15.38 44.84 12.14
CA ASP A 139 14.81 45.79 11.16
C ASP A 139 15.14 45.41 9.71
N ARG A 140 15.70 44.22 9.47
CA ARG A 140 16.22 43.79 8.17
C ARG A 140 15.64 42.43 7.77
N ARG A 141 15.46 42.26 6.48
CA ARG A 141 15.24 40.92 5.93
C ARG A 141 16.59 40.24 5.75
N ALA A 142 16.76 39.07 6.29
CA ALA A 142 17.98 38.30 6.18
C ALA A 142 17.67 36.84 5.99
N VAL A 143 18.57 36.12 5.34
CA VAL A 143 18.60 34.64 5.28
C VAL A 143 19.80 34.22 6.11
N ILE A 144 19.58 33.28 7.01
CA ILE A 144 20.63 32.76 7.89
C ILE A 144 21.02 31.37 7.40
N CYS A 145 22.32 31.11 7.32
CA CYS A 145 22.83 29.76 7.01
C CYS A 145 23.82 29.37 8.10
N VAL A 146 23.57 28.18 8.67
CA VAL A 146 24.35 27.66 9.81
C VAL A 146 25.19 26.49 9.31
N HIS A 147 26.48 26.48 9.69
CA HIS A 147 27.33 25.33 9.41
C HIS A 147 26.79 24.07 10.12
N GLY A 148 26.43 23.05 9.38
CA GLY A 148 25.96 21.77 9.95
C GLY A 148 27.10 20.98 10.58
N LEU A 149 28.10 20.62 9.77
CA LEU A 149 29.29 19.89 10.19
C LEU A 149 30.53 20.67 9.72
N LYS A 150 31.39 21.08 10.63
CA LYS A 150 32.67 21.71 10.27
C LYS A 150 33.83 20.95 10.95
N GLN A 151 34.93 20.77 10.25
CA GLN A 151 36.17 20.16 10.78
C GLN A 151 36.85 20.96 11.93
N SER A 152 36.33 22.12 12.26
CA SER A 152 36.97 23.11 13.16
C SER A 152 36.17 23.43 14.42
N ASP A 153 35.43 22.47 15.01
CA ASP A 153 34.67 22.61 16.26
C ASP A 153 33.67 23.80 16.31
N ARG A 154 33.23 24.31 15.14
CA ARG A 154 32.38 25.51 15.03
C ARG A 154 31.09 25.25 14.28
N GLY A 155 30.75 24.00 14.06
CA GLY A 155 29.51 23.58 13.44
C GLY A 155 28.39 23.33 14.45
N LEU A 156 27.17 23.10 13.94
CA LEU A 156 26.02 22.78 14.77
C LEU A 156 26.16 21.41 15.46
N ALA A 157 26.85 20.44 14.86
CA ALA A 157 27.08 19.14 15.47
C ALA A 157 27.96 19.21 16.72
N GLU A 158 28.91 20.17 16.78
CA GLU A 158 29.77 20.38 17.92
C GLU A 158 29.11 21.29 18.98
N ASN A 159 28.07 22.01 18.61
CA ASN A 159 27.32 22.92 19.47
C ASN A 159 25.81 22.63 19.47
N PRO A 160 25.36 21.38 19.75
CA PRO A 160 23.97 20.97 19.60
C PRO A 160 22.98 21.74 20.47
N GLN A 161 23.43 22.25 21.63
CA GLN A 161 22.60 23.07 22.52
C GLN A 161 22.17 24.40 21.88
N MET A 162 22.90 24.89 20.87
CA MET A 162 22.50 26.09 20.14
C MET A 162 21.42 25.84 19.08
N ALA A 163 21.06 24.58 18.82
CA ALA A 163 20.03 24.24 17.85
C ALA A 163 18.63 24.75 18.26
N GLN A 164 18.31 24.76 19.55
CA GLN A 164 17.04 25.31 20.03
C GLN A 164 16.96 26.83 19.91
N GLU A 165 18.06 27.52 20.12
CA GLU A 165 18.16 28.97 19.93
C GLU A 165 17.98 29.33 18.46
N LEU A 166 18.60 28.53 17.56
CA LEU A 166 18.41 28.70 16.12
C LEU A 166 16.98 28.41 15.67
N LEU A 167 16.30 27.41 16.24
CA LEU A 167 14.89 27.16 16.00
C LEU A 167 14.04 28.38 16.41
N SER A 168 14.33 28.98 17.54
CA SER A 168 13.66 30.22 17.97
C SER A 168 13.91 31.36 16.96
N MET A 169 15.12 31.49 16.45
CA MET A 169 15.45 32.45 15.41
C MET A 169 14.76 32.19 14.08
N SER A 170 14.49 30.91 13.75
CA SER A 170 13.80 30.52 12.52
C SER A 170 12.36 31.04 12.44
N ARG A 171 11.80 31.49 13.56
CA ARG A 171 10.49 32.17 13.59
C ARG A 171 10.53 33.58 13.01
N TYR A 172 11.70 34.21 12.96
CA TYR A 172 11.92 35.57 12.49
C TYR A 172 12.66 35.64 11.15
N PHE A 173 13.53 34.64 10.88
CA PHE A 173 14.38 34.59 9.70
C PHE A 173 14.32 33.22 9.05
N PRO A 174 14.37 33.12 7.70
CA PRO A 174 14.65 31.87 7.03
C PRO A 174 16.01 31.33 7.44
N VAL A 175 16.07 30.11 7.92
CA VAL A 175 17.29 29.46 8.35
C VAL A 175 17.58 28.25 7.48
N ALA A 176 18.77 28.17 6.89
CA ALA A 176 19.30 27.06 6.14
C ALA A 176 20.42 26.37 6.92
N VAL A 177 20.72 25.13 6.59
CA VAL A 177 21.86 24.39 7.12
C VAL A 177 22.85 24.15 5.98
N GLU A 178 24.13 24.47 6.21
CA GLU A 178 25.18 24.20 5.25
C GLU A 178 25.71 22.78 5.40
N ASP A 179 25.61 21.99 4.33
CA ASP A 179 26.17 20.64 4.25
C ASP A 179 27.05 20.48 3.00
N ASN A 180 28.34 20.63 3.16
CA ASN A 180 29.32 20.57 2.06
C ASN A 180 29.84 19.15 1.76
N ARG A 181 29.40 18.11 2.50
CA ARG A 181 30.06 16.79 2.45
C ARG A 181 29.20 15.62 2.04
N LEU A 182 27.98 15.84 1.57
CA LEU A 182 27.05 14.72 1.34
C LEU A 182 26.76 13.90 2.62
N PHE A 183 26.98 14.48 3.80
CA PHE A 183 26.50 13.87 5.02
C PHE A 183 24.99 14.04 5.04
N HIS A 184 24.30 12.93 4.88
CA HIS A 184 22.86 12.91 5.02
C HIS A 184 22.48 13.61 6.33
N LYS A 185 21.46 14.45 6.32
CA LYS A 185 20.81 15.01 7.52
C LYS A 185 20.65 13.98 8.64
N LEU A 186 20.43 12.71 8.29
CA LEU A 186 20.38 11.56 9.19
C LEU A 186 21.64 11.40 10.06
N THR A 187 22.85 11.67 9.54
CA THR A 187 24.08 11.54 10.35
C THR A 187 24.19 12.67 11.37
N LEU A 188 23.84 13.88 10.97
CA LEU A 188 23.80 15.02 11.89
C LEU A 188 22.70 14.83 12.93
N GLN A 189 21.51 14.40 12.53
CA GLN A 189 20.43 14.05 13.45
C GLN A 189 20.84 13.00 14.50
N GLN A 190 21.55 11.96 14.09
CA GLN A 190 22.01 10.92 15.02
C GLN A 190 23.00 11.48 16.05
N GLN A 191 23.86 12.42 15.65
CA GLN A 191 24.82 13.04 16.54
C GLN A 191 24.19 14.02 17.53
N ILE A 192 23.13 14.72 17.11
CA ILE A 192 22.50 15.76 17.93
C ILE A 192 21.19 15.33 18.60
N LYS A 193 20.68 14.13 18.28
CA LYS A 193 19.38 13.61 18.75
C LYS A 193 19.22 13.61 20.28
N GLU A 194 20.29 13.38 21.02
CA GLU A 194 20.25 13.36 22.48
C GLU A 194 20.07 14.76 23.10
N PHE A 195 20.29 15.80 22.32
CA PHE A 195 20.29 17.20 22.75
C PHE A 195 19.09 17.99 22.26
N LEU A 196 18.29 17.43 21.34
CA LEU A 196 17.19 18.13 20.70
C LEU A 196 15.84 17.56 21.08
N SER A 197 14.84 18.45 21.19
CA SER A 197 13.45 18.06 21.28
C SER A 197 12.93 17.52 19.95
N ASP A 198 11.82 16.76 19.97
CA ASP A 198 11.18 16.26 18.75
C ASP A 198 10.80 17.42 17.80
N GLU A 199 10.38 18.55 18.32
CA GLU A 199 10.07 19.76 17.53
C GLU A 199 11.30 20.28 16.78
N THR A 200 12.45 20.33 17.43
CA THR A 200 13.70 20.77 16.81
C THR A 200 14.19 19.79 15.74
N LEU A 201 14.03 18.50 15.98
CA LEU A 201 14.35 17.46 15.00
C LEU A 201 13.45 17.58 13.77
N THR A 202 12.15 17.78 13.95
CA THR A 202 11.20 17.98 12.85
C THR A 202 11.54 19.22 12.03
N TRP A 203 11.89 20.34 12.68
CA TRP A 203 12.35 21.54 11.98
C TRP A 203 13.60 21.25 11.16
N PHE A 204 14.58 20.57 11.75
CA PHE A 204 15.85 20.26 11.10
C PHE A 204 15.66 19.42 9.84
N ASP A 205 14.71 18.49 9.85
CA ASP A 205 14.35 17.65 8.69
C ASP A 205 13.82 18.47 7.50
N THR A 206 13.15 19.57 7.79
CA THR A 206 12.51 20.42 6.76
C THR A 206 13.33 21.64 6.41
N ALA A 207 14.40 21.95 7.15
CA ALA A 207 15.26 23.09 6.86
C ALA A 207 15.96 22.93 5.50
N ALA A 208 16.14 24.05 4.79
CA ALA A 208 16.87 24.09 3.53
C ALA A 208 18.32 23.63 3.73
N ASP A 209 18.77 22.73 2.86
CA ASP A 209 20.13 22.22 2.86
C ASP A 209 20.91 22.85 1.70
N ILE A 210 21.96 23.62 2.01
CA ILE A 210 22.71 24.38 1.03
C ILE A 210 24.18 23.96 1.08
N SER A 211 24.77 23.62 -0.07
CA SER A 211 26.19 23.50 -0.22
C SER A 211 26.79 24.87 -0.61
N SER A 212 27.92 25.19 -0.08
CA SER A 212 28.60 26.46 -0.40
C SER A 212 30.10 26.30 -0.62
N VAL A 213 30.73 27.37 -1.08
CA VAL A 213 32.13 27.40 -1.50
C VAL A 213 32.92 28.29 -0.55
N ASP A 214 33.14 27.79 0.65
CA ASP A 214 33.86 28.53 1.74
C ASP A 214 35.16 29.21 1.27
N ARG A 215 35.93 28.62 0.34
CA ARG A 215 37.23 29.07 -0.09
C ARG A 215 37.37 29.31 -1.60
N GLN A 216 36.31 29.69 -2.28
CA GLN A 216 36.29 30.06 -3.72
C GLN A 216 36.78 28.97 -4.69
N ASP A 217 36.86 27.75 -4.26
CA ASP A 217 37.15 26.58 -5.11
C ASP A 217 35.87 26.12 -5.83
N PHE A 218 35.32 26.97 -6.68
CA PHE A 218 34.04 26.72 -7.36
C PHE A 218 34.03 25.49 -8.23
N ASP A 219 35.18 25.01 -8.71
CA ASP A 219 35.37 23.80 -9.49
C ASP A 219 35.36 22.53 -8.63
N LYS A 220 35.53 22.67 -7.31
CA LYS A 220 35.65 21.53 -6.37
C LYS A 220 34.42 21.28 -5.53
N VAL A 221 33.28 21.94 -5.78
CA VAL A 221 32.03 21.65 -5.06
C VAL A 221 31.47 20.32 -5.49
N PRO A 222 31.47 19.27 -4.66
CA PRO A 222 31.10 17.92 -5.09
C PRO A 222 29.65 17.81 -5.54
N SER A 223 28.76 18.56 -4.90
CA SER A 223 27.33 18.59 -5.19
C SER A 223 26.80 20.00 -4.93
N PRO A 224 26.83 20.89 -5.94
CA PRO A 224 26.32 22.25 -5.77
C PRO A 224 24.80 22.23 -5.58
N THR A 225 24.29 23.19 -4.80
CA THR A 225 22.88 23.42 -4.60
C THR A 225 22.28 24.18 -5.78
N TYR A 226 21.11 23.76 -6.17
CA TYR A 226 20.25 24.44 -7.13
C TYR A 226 18.96 24.85 -6.44
N MET A 227 18.58 26.10 -6.63
CA MET A 227 17.33 26.63 -6.12
C MET A 227 16.27 26.57 -7.23
N TRP A 228 15.12 26.02 -6.93
CA TRP A 228 13.98 25.98 -7.86
C TRP A 228 13.24 27.33 -7.81
N ALA A 229 13.90 28.36 -8.26
CA ALA A 229 13.44 29.73 -8.28
C ALA A 229 14.36 30.57 -9.15
N GLY A 230 14.07 31.87 -9.29
CA GLY A 230 14.96 32.84 -9.92
C GLY A 230 16.20 33.14 -9.08
N ALA A 231 17.02 34.12 -9.55
CA ALA A 231 18.28 34.48 -8.92
C ALA A 231 18.19 35.85 -8.22
N THR A 232 17.23 36.05 -7.31
CA THR A 232 17.08 37.26 -6.51
C THR A 232 17.15 36.99 -5.01
N PHE A 233 17.31 38.03 -4.21
CA PHE A 233 17.21 37.91 -2.76
C PHE A 233 15.82 37.40 -2.31
N ASP A 234 14.76 37.89 -2.95
CA ASP A 234 13.39 37.44 -2.65
C ASP A 234 13.22 35.96 -2.95
N ASP A 235 13.77 35.48 -4.08
CA ASP A 235 13.73 34.08 -4.45
C ASP A 235 14.47 33.21 -3.42
N LEU A 236 15.67 33.65 -2.99
CA LEU A 236 16.42 32.95 -1.94
C LEU A 236 15.65 32.95 -0.61
N PHE A 237 15.11 34.09 -0.21
CA PHE A 237 14.39 34.25 1.05
C PHE A 237 13.19 33.29 1.14
N TYR A 238 12.34 33.29 0.12
CA TYR A 238 11.16 32.39 0.09
C TYR A 238 11.55 30.94 -0.13
N SER A 239 12.60 30.64 -0.88
CA SER A 239 13.05 29.27 -1.09
C SER A 239 13.63 28.64 0.18
N VAL A 240 14.34 29.40 1.00
CA VAL A 240 14.83 28.92 2.30
C VAL A 240 13.66 28.75 3.28
N LEU A 241 12.63 29.61 3.26
CA LEU A 241 11.40 29.42 4.02
C LEU A 241 10.64 28.15 3.62
N ALA A 242 10.67 27.80 2.33
CA ALA A 242 10.06 26.56 1.83
C ALA A 242 10.84 25.30 2.23
N GLY A 243 12.06 25.48 2.75
CA GLY A 243 12.93 24.40 3.19
C GLY A 243 13.55 23.62 2.03
N ASP A 244 13.77 22.32 2.23
CA ASP A 244 14.45 21.42 1.28
C ASP A 244 13.67 21.17 -0.02
N CYS A 245 12.43 21.63 -0.11
CA CYS A 245 11.61 21.44 -1.29
C CYS A 245 12.03 22.25 -2.50
N ARG A 246 12.69 23.40 -2.28
CA ARG A 246 13.19 24.26 -3.34
C ARG A 246 14.70 24.24 -3.48
N MET A 247 15.42 23.68 -2.51
CA MET A 247 16.85 23.50 -2.55
C MET A 247 17.17 22.05 -2.92
N VAL A 248 17.68 21.85 -4.13
CA VAL A 248 17.91 20.50 -4.65
C VAL A 248 19.37 20.32 -5.09
N ARG A 249 19.84 19.11 -5.14
CA ARG A 249 21.11 18.74 -5.73
C ARG A 249 20.95 18.53 -7.24
N LYS A 250 22.05 18.49 -7.97
CA LYS A 250 22.03 18.34 -9.43
C LYS A 250 21.28 17.09 -9.89
N GLU A 251 21.46 16.00 -9.16
CA GLU A 251 20.81 14.70 -9.39
C GLU A 251 19.31 14.72 -9.18
N ASP A 252 18.82 15.63 -8.34
CA ASP A 252 17.40 15.75 -7.98
C ASP A 252 16.66 16.79 -8.84
N ILE A 253 17.36 17.42 -9.80
CA ILE A 253 16.73 18.38 -10.70
C ILE A 253 15.67 17.71 -11.55
N VAL A 254 14.43 18.14 -11.40
CA VAL A 254 13.30 17.66 -12.19
C VAL A 254 13.28 18.38 -13.54
N ASN A 255 13.52 17.63 -14.61
CA ASN A 255 13.39 18.13 -15.99
C ASN A 255 12.39 17.23 -16.72
N ARG A 256 11.12 17.62 -16.74
CA ARG A 256 10.10 16.88 -17.48
C ARG A 256 10.13 17.25 -18.95
N VAL A 257 10.17 16.23 -19.77
CA VAL A 257 10.14 16.37 -21.23
C VAL A 257 8.74 16.75 -21.71
N SER A 258 7.71 16.28 -20.99
CA SER A 258 6.30 16.49 -21.37
C SER A 258 5.50 16.94 -20.15
N TYR A 259 4.92 18.12 -20.21
CA TYR A 259 3.98 18.68 -19.24
C TYR A 259 3.22 19.85 -19.89
N VAL A 260 2.11 20.29 -19.30
CA VAL A 260 1.40 21.50 -19.75
C VAL A 260 2.17 22.72 -19.27
N ALA A 261 2.89 23.39 -20.17
CA ALA A 261 3.68 24.55 -19.85
C ALA A 261 2.89 25.87 -19.92
N ARG A 262 1.83 25.89 -20.76
CA ARG A 262 1.01 27.07 -20.95
C ARG A 262 -0.41 26.71 -21.41
N ILE A 263 -1.36 27.46 -20.89
CA ILE A 263 -2.79 27.39 -21.27
C ILE A 263 -3.16 28.75 -21.87
N THR A 264 -3.72 28.77 -23.08
CA THR A 264 -4.33 29.96 -23.65
C THR A 264 -5.83 29.74 -23.85
N ILE A 265 -6.59 30.73 -23.54
CA ILE A 265 -8.03 30.80 -23.70
C ILE A 265 -8.34 32.05 -24.53
N ASP A 266 -8.86 31.86 -25.74
CA ASP A 266 -9.13 33.00 -26.65
C ASP A 266 -10.33 33.83 -26.24
N GLY A 267 -11.11 33.30 -25.29
CA GLY A 267 -12.32 33.90 -24.77
C GLY A 267 -13.58 33.32 -25.42
N GLY A 268 -14.74 33.89 -25.07
CA GLY A 268 -16.04 33.46 -25.58
C GLY A 268 -16.90 32.77 -24.53
N LYS A 269 -18.20 32.65 -24.79
CA LYS A 269 -19.24 32.15 -23.89
C LYS A 269 -19.18 32.84 -22.51
N GLY A 270 -18.61 32.26 -21.51
CA GLY A 270 -18.50 32.81 -20.14
C GLY A 270 -17.07 33.13 -19.71
N MET A 271 -16.12 33.15 -20.66
CA MET A 271 -14.70 33.32 -20.36
C MET A 271 -14.10 34.49 -21.11
N ARG A 272 -13.18 35.20 -20.48
CA ARG A 272 -12.33 36.20 -21.15
C ARG A 272 -11.05 35.57 -21.66
N GLN A 273 -10.43 36.30 -22.61
CA GLN A 273 -9.09 35.95 -23.06
C GLN A 273 -8.15 35.90 -21.86
N SER A 274 -7.45 34.80 -21.73
CA SER A 274 -6.52 34.52 -20.65
C SER A 274 -5.32 33.72 -21.15
N GLU A 275 -4.13 34.06 -20.65
CA GLU A 275 -2.92 33.25 -20.87
C GLU A 275 -2.33 32.92 -19.52
N VAL A 276 -2.11 31.63 -19.29
CA VAL A 276 -1.64 31.09 -18.01
C VAL A 276 -0.41 30.25 -18.26
N ASN A 277 0.71 30.61 -17.65
CA ASN A 277 1.88 29.75 -17.60
C ASN A 277 1.72 28.73 -16.46
N CYS A 278 2.21 27.53 -16.70
CA CYS A 278 2.15 26.44 -15.75
C CYS A 278 3.54 25.92 -15.43
N SER A 279 3.75 25.58 -14.16
CA SER A 279 4.93 24.90 -13.70
C SER A 279 4.88 23.41 -14.02
N GLN A 280 6.03 22.80 -14.23
CA GLN A 280 6.14 21.34 -14.28
C GLN A 280 5.82 20.68 -12.93
N GLY A 281 5.79 21.43 -11.83
CA GLY A 281 5.50 20.99 -10.48
C GLY A 281 4.05 21.23 -10.06
N LEU A 282 3.88 21.98 -8.96
CA LEU A 282 2.58 22.26 -8.35
C LEU A 282 1.99 23.59 -8.82
N ASN A 283 0.84 23.52 -9.46
CA ASN A 283 0.05 24.65 -9.90
C ASN A 283 -1.22 24.74 -9.04
N CYS A 284 -1.40 25.83 -8.31
CA CYS A 284 -2.56 26.05 -7.46
C CYS A 284 -3.53 27.05 -8.07
N VAL A 285 -4.78 26.63 -8.29
CA VAL A 285 -5.85 27.50 -8.78
C VAL A 285 -6.63 28.02 -7.57
N ILE A 286 -6.57 29.31 -7.32
CA ILE A 286 -7.23 29.94 -6.17
C ILE A 286 -8.24 31.00 -6.59
N GLY A 287 -9.17 31.30 -5.71
CA GLY A 287 -10.19 32.31 -5.95
C GLY A 287 -11.44 32.07 -5.12
N PRO A 288 -12.36 33.05 -5.02
CA PRO A 288 -13.60 32.90 -4.28
C PRO A 288 -14.51 31.81 -4.86
N SER A 289 -15.56 31.44 -4.14
CA SER A 289 -16.55 30.46 -4.64
C SER A 289 -17.20 31.00 -5.92
N GLY A 290 -17.35 30.13 -6.92
CA GLY A 290 -17.92 30.50 -8.22
C GLY A 290 -16.98 31.30 -9.14
N SER A 291 -15.67 31.38 -8.82
CA SER A 291 -14.68 32.06 -9.65
C SER A 291 -14.24 31.32 -10.90
N GLY A 292 -14.56 30.03 -11.03
CA GLY A 292 -14.20 29.20 -12.19
C GLY A 292 -13.03 28.24 -11.95
N LYS A 293 -12.64 27.98 -10.70
CA LYS A 293 -11.56 27.04 -10.38
C LYS A 293 -11.82 25.64 -10.93
N THR A 294 -12.95 25.04 -10.53
CA THR A 294 -13.40 23.72 -11.03
C THR A 294 -13.59 23.71 -12.54
N LEU A 295 -14.01 24.86 -13.13
CA LEU A 295 -14.10 25.01 -14.57
C LEU A 295 -12.76 24.81 -15.27
N LEU A 296 -11.67 25.39 -14.76
CA LEU A 296 -10.33 25.20 -15.33
C LEU A 296 -9.88 23.74 -15.20
N MET A 297 -10.18 23.09 -14.07
CA MET A 297 -9.86 21.67 -13.88
C MET A 297 -10.63 20.78 -14.87
N ASP A 298 -11.91 21.07 -15.11
CA ASP A 298 -12.73 20.36 -16.08
C ASP A 298 -12.22 20.55 -17.52
N ILE A 299 -11.84 21.77 -17.88
CA ILE A 299 -11.23 22.09 -19.18
C ILE A 299 -9.95 21.27 -19.40
N LEU A 300 -9.07 21.21 -18.39
CA LEU A 300 -7.85 20.40 -18.46
C LEU A 300 -8.17 18.93 -18.65
N ASN A 301 -9.10 18.39 -17.89
CA ASN A 301 -9.49 16.98 -18.00
C ASN A 301 -10.11 16.68 -19.38
N MET A 302 -10.96 17.56 -19.89
CA MET A 302 -11.54 17.42 -21.23
C MET A 302 -10.48 17.47 -22.34
N LYS A 303 -9.51 18.38 -22.26
CA LYS A 303 -8.42 18.50 -23.26
C LYS A 303 -7.46 17.32 -23.21
N LEU A 304 -7.11 16.85 -22.04
CA LEU A 304 -6.10 15.79 -21.83
C LEU A 304 -6.66 14.37 -21.93
N LYS A 305 -7.92 14.16 -21.50
CA LYS A 305 -8.53 12.82 -21.35
C LYS A 305 -9.81 12.65 -22.18
N GLY A 306 -10.37 13.73 -22.72
CA GLY A 306 -11.62 13.71 -23.48
C GLY A 306 -12.86 13.43 -22.61
N LYS A 307 -12.79 13.64 -21.31
CA LYS A 307 -13.87 13.39 -20.35
C LYS A 307 -14.03 14.57 -19.41
N HIS A 308 -15.27 14.87 -19.02
CA HIS A 308 -15.53 15.78 -17.90
C HIS A 308 -14.98 15.20 -16.59
N LEU A 309 -14.64 16.07 -15.65
CA LEU A 309 -14.34 15.63 -14.29
C LEU A 309 -15.49 14.78 -13.75
N THR A 310 -15.17 13.70 -13.09
CA THR A 310 -16.17 12.84 -12.47
C THR A 310 -16.91 13.65 -11.42
N ALA A 311 -18.18 13.98 -11.67
CA ALA A 311 -18.96 14.79 -10.75
C ALA A 311 -19.08 14.10 -9.40
N GLY A 312 -18.60 14.75 -8.34
CA GLY A 312 -18.97 14.41 -6.99
C GLY A 312 -20.47 14.57 -6.78
N THR A 313 -20.97 14.16 -5.61
CA THR A 313 -22.39 14.23 -5.23
C THR A 313 -23.00 15.65 -5.22
N SER A 314 -22.20 16.69 -5.38
CA SER A 314 -22.68 18.06 -5.61
C SER A 314 -22.99 18.24 -7.08
N ASN A 315 -24.22 18.68 -7.37
CA ASN A 315 -24.72 19.13 -8.67
C ASN A 315 -23.72 20.08 -9.38
N ILE A 316 -22.62 19.53 -9.90
CA ILE A 316 -21.77 20.24 -10.83
C ILE A 316 -22.60 20.31 -12.10
N GLY A 317 -23.13 21.48 -12.38
CA GLY A 317 -23.88 21.71 -13.59
C GLY A 317 -23.00 21.41 -14.81
N ASP A 318 -23.63 21.04 -15.92
CA ASP A 318 -22.97 20.88 -17.20
C ASP A 318 -22.19 22.16 -17.55
N TYR A 319 -20.86 22.12 -17.38
CA TYR A 319 -19.99 23.25 -17.72
C TYR A 319 -19.85 23.46 -19.24
N SER A 320 -20.30 22.52 -20.07
CA SER A 320 -20.20 22.59 -21.54
C SER A 320 -20.81 23.85 -22.14
N GLY A 321 -21.76 24.48 -21.45
CA GLY A 321 -22.34 25.76 -21.82
C GLY A 321 -21.45 26.99 -21.54
N LEU A 322 -20.40 26.85 -20.70
CA LEU A 322 -19.60 27.99 -20.25
C LEU A 322 -18.32 28.19 -21.05
N TYR A 323 -17.86 27.20 -21.79
CA TYR A 323 -16.65 27.29 -22.60
C TYR A 323 -16.80 26.55 -23.93
N ASP A 324 -15.88 26.86 -24.85
CA ASP A 324 -15.71 26.16 -26.11
C ASP A 324 -14.29 25.63 -26.17
N LEU A 325 -14.15 24.31 -26.21
CA LEU A 325 -12.84 23.64 -26.25
C LEU A 325 -11.99 24.06 -27.44
N SER A 326 -12.59 24.50 -28.53
CA SER A 326 -11.86 25.01 -29.69
C SER A 326 -11.14 26.34 -29.45
N GLN A 327 -11.52 27.04 -28.37
CA GLN A 327 -10.94 28.31 -27.95
C GLN A 327 -9.90 28.12 -26.81
N VAL A 328 -9.58 26.87 -26.44
CA VAL A 328 -8.61 26.58 -25.43
C VAL A 328 -7.46 25.79 -26.04
N HIS A 329 -6.24 26.24 -25.81
CA HIS A 329 -5.04 25.62 -26.33
C HIS A 329 -4.07 25.32 -25.21
N LEU A 330 -3.55 24.11 -25.15
CA LEU A 330 -2.52 23.66 -24.21
C LEU A 330 -1.19 23.56 -24.95
N TYR A 331 -0.13 24.08 -24.36
CA TYR A 331 1.20 24.03 -24.96
C TYR A 331 2.19 23.30 -24.07
N GLY A 332 3.03 22.50 -24.68
CA GLY A 332 4.15 21.85 -24.04
C GLY A 332 5.34 22.77 -23.80
N PRO A 333 6.39 22.29 -23.12
CA PRO A 333 7.60 23.07 -22.84
C PRO A 333 8.38 23.45 -24.10
N ASP A 334 8.19 22.78 -25.20
CA ASP A 334 8.76 23.09 -26.52
C ASP A 334 7.97 24.18 -27.29
N GLY A 335 6.91 24.68 -26.70
CA GLY A 335 6.03 25.69 -27.28
C GLY A 335 5.05 25.13 -28.31
N LYS A 336 5.00 23.82 -28.57
CA LYS A 336 4.03 23.20 -29.44
C LYS A 336 2.72 22.96 -28.70
N GLU A 337 1.60 23.04 -29.45
CA GLU A 337 0.32 22.69 -28.92
C GLU A 337 0.26 21.17 -28.64
N ILE A 338 -0.25 20.82 -27.45
CA ILE A 338 -0.48 19.45 -27.01
C ILE A 338 -1.70 18.93 -27.78
N ASP A 339 -1.53 17.84 -28.50
CA ASP A 339 -2.59 17.20 -29.27
C ASP A 339 -3.01 15.85 -28.63
N ALA A 340 -4.05 15.22 -29.20
CA ALA A 340 -4.56 13.94 -28.72
C ALA A 340 -3.55 12.76 -28.85
N SER A 341 -2.41 12.94 -29.54
CA SER A 341 -1.33 11.95 -29.64
C SER A 341 -0.39 12.00 -28.43
N ASP A 342 -0.37 13.12 -27.71
CA ASP A 342 0.39 13.28 -26.47
C ASP A 342 -0.33 12.53 -25.35
N ARG A 343 0.18 11.36 -25.01
CA ARG A 343 -0.44 10.50 -23.99
C ARG A 343 -0.04 10.96 -22.60
N PHE A 344 -0.97 11.65 -21.94
CA PHE A 344 -0.88 11.94 -20.51
C PHE A 344 -1.73 10.94 -19.73
N GLU A 345 -1.17 10.43 -18.63
CA GLU A 345 -1.96 9.76 -17.61
C GLU A 345 -2.54 10.82 -16.68
N VAL A 346 -3.84 11.08 -16.78
CA VAL A 346 -4.51 12.05 -15.90
C VAL A 346 -5.16 11.33 -14.75
N ILE A 347 -4.73 11.67 -13.54
CA ILE A 347 -5.28 11.15 -12.30
C ILE A 347 -6.19 12.21 -11.67
N GLU A 348 -7.46 11.86 -11.47
CA GLU A 348 -8.43 12.72 -10.81
C GLU A 348 -8.41 12.47 -9.31
N GLY A 349 -7.95 13.47 -8.55
CA GLY A 349 -7.97 13.45 -7.08
C GLY A 349 -9.35 13.73 -6.48
N GLU A 350 -10.31 14.12 -7.31
CA GLU A 350 -11.67 14.42 -6.89
C GLU A 350 -12.41 13.17 -6.41
N ASN A 351 -13.27 13.35 -5.43
CA ASN A 351 -14.13 12.29 -4.89
C ASN A 351 -13.47 11.19 -4.06
N LEU A 352 -12.25 11.35 -3.62
CA LEU A 352 -11.68 10.38 -2.68
C LEU A 352 -12.59 10.22 -1.46
N TYR A 353 -13.11 11.31 -0.92
CA TYR A 353 -14.08 11.29 0.18
C TYR A 353 -15.40 10.60 -0.21
N ASN A 354 -15.95 10.95 -1.38
CA ASN A 354 -17.21 10.36 -1.84
C ASN A 354 -17.07 8.88 -2.20
N LYS A 355 -15.91 8.46 -2.73
CA LYS A 355 -15.58 7.05 -2.95
C LYS A 355 -15.50 6.28 -1.63
N VAL A 356 -14.87 6.87 -0.61
CA VAL A 356 -14.80 6.28 0.73
C VAL A 356 -16.19 6.16 1.35
N ILE A 357 -17.01 7.20 1.28
CA ILE A 357 -18.38 7.18 1.82
C ILE A 357 -19.29 6.21 1.07
N LYS A 358 -19.21 6.15 -0.26
CA LYS A 358 -19.95 5.15 -1.05
C LYS A 358 -19.49 3.74 -0.74
N ALA A 359 -18.19 3.52 -0.65
CA ALA A 359 -17.63 2.23 -0.27
C ALA A 359 -18.04 1.80 1.15
N TYR A 360 -18.18 2.76 2.06
CA TYR A 360 -18.69 2.53 3.41
C TYR A 360 -20.17 2.14 3.42
N SER A 361 -20.97 2.72 2.53
CA SER A 361 -22.44 2.56 2.56
C SER A 361 -23.00 1.47 1.65
N THR A 362 -22.41 1.17 0.50
CA THR A 362 -23.04 0.30 -0.52
C THR A 362 -22.09 -0.54 -1.39
N GLU A 363 -20.83 -0.17 -1.54
CA GLU A 363 -19.95 -0.79 -2.55
C GLU A 363 -18.54 -1.08 -2.01
N LYS A 364 -18.45 -1.96 -0.97
CA LYS A 364 -17.14 -2.44 -0.47
C LYS A 364 -16.22 -2.93 -1.59
N GLY A 365 -16.77 -3.41 -2.69
CA GLY A 365 -16.03 -3.94 -3.84
C GLY A 365 -15.19 -2.92 -4.61
N GLU A 366 -15.58 -1.64 -4.68
CA GLU A 366 -14.75 -0.61 -5.33
C GLU A 366 -13.55 -0.23 -4.48
N LEU A 367 -13.74 -0.06 -3.17
CA LEU A 367 -12.66 0.25 -2.24
C LEU A 367 -11.60 -0.87 -2.22
N VAL A 368 -12.06 -2.12 -2.25
CA VAL A 368 -11.20 -3.30 -2.33
C VAL A 368 -10.30 -3.23 -3.56
N LYS A 369 -10.84 -2.88 -4.73
CA LYS A 369 -10.08 -2.73 -5.97
C LYS A 369 -9.12 -1.54 -5.92
N ASP A 370 -9.59 -0.39 -5.47
CA ASP A 370 -8.79 0.84 -5.43
C ASP A 370 -7.59 0.72 -4.48
N MET A 371 -7.76 0.04 -3.36
CA MET A 371 -6.66 -0.25 -2.42
C MET A 371 -5.80 -1.45 -2.83
N GLY A 372 -6.09 -2.06 -3.98
CA GLY A 372 -5.37 -3.23 -4.46
C GLY A 372 -5.52 -4.43 -3.53
N LEU A 373 -6.62 -4.44 -2.75
CA LEU A 373 -7.00 -5.59 -1.96
C LEU A 373 -7.63 -6.63 -2.89
N GLY A 374 -7.39 -7.87 -2.65
CA GLY A 374 -7.90 -8.94 -3.48
C GLY A 374 -8.20 -10.17 -2.66
N ILE A 375 -9.23 -10.88 -3.08
CA ILE A 375 -9.55 -12.21 -2.57
C ILE A 375 -9.28 -13.18 -3.70
N ASP A 376 -8.29 -14.03 -3.53
CA ASP A 376 -8.08 -15.16 -4.41
C ASP A 376 -8.95 -16.32 -3.91
N SER A 377 -10.06 -16.52 -4.60
CA SER A 377 -11.03 -17.60 -4.30
C SER A 377 -10.71 -18.91 -5.01
N GLN A 378 -9.69 -18.97 -5.85
CA GLN A 378 -9.38 -20.17 -6.62
C GLN A 378 -9.14 -21.36 -5.71
N GLY A 379 -8.41 -21.15 -4.67
CA GLY A 379 -8.16 -22.19 -3.73
C GLY A 379 -9.35 -22.60 -2.89
N PHE A 380 -10.27 -21.72 -2.60
CA PHE A 380 -11.54 -22.10 -2.00
C PHE A 380 -12.37 -22.94 -2.97
N THR A 381 -12.43 -22.52 -4.23
CA THR A 381 -13.11 -23.28 -5.29
C THR A 381 -12.53 -24.69 -5.43
N ASP A 382 -11.21 -24.81 -5.43
CA ASP A 382 -10.52 -26.10 -5.48
C ASP A 382 -10.82 -26.94 -4.23
N LEU A 383 -10.84 -26.34 -3.05
CA LEU A 383 -11.16 -27.00 -1.79
C LEU A 383 -12.60 -27.55 -1.81
N VAL A 384 -13.57 -26.73 -2.25
CA VAL A 384 -14.99 -27.16 -2.40
C VAL A 384 -15.09 -28.26 -3.43
N ALA A 385 -14.40 -28.20 -4.56
CA ALA A 385 -14.39 -29.26 -5.57
C ALA A 385 -13.82 -30.56 -5.01
N HIS A 386 -12.74 -30.49 -4.23
CA HIS A 386 -12.18 -31.67 -3.56
C HIS A 386 -13.14 -32.27 -2.53
N PHE A 387 -13.73 -31.43 -1.69
CA PHE A 387 -14.75 -31.84 -0.73
C PHE A 387 -15.93 -32.51 -1.44
N ALA A 388 -16.41 -31.95 -2.54
CA ALA A 388 -17.46 -32.53 -3.36
C ALA A 388 -17.05 -33.88 -3.93
N ALA A 389 -15.84 -34.02 -4.42
CA ALA A 389 -15.31 -35.28 -4.95
C ALA A 389 -15.20 -36.35 -3.86
N ASP A 390 -14.75 -35.99 -2.67
CA ASP A 390 -14.65 -36.88 -1.53
C ASP A 390 -16.02 -37.28 -1.00
N MET A 391 -16.94 -36.33 -0.93
CA MET A 391 -18.35 -36.60 -0.61
C MET A 391 -18.99 -37.55 -1.63
N ASN A 392 -18.79 -37.34 -2.92
CA ASN A 392 -19.23 -38.23 -3.98
C ASN A 392 -18.63 -39.64 -3.82
N ARG A 393 -17.35 -39.72 -3.46
CA ARG A 393 -16.69 -41.01 -3.19
C ARG A 393 -17.32 -41.73 -2.00
N CYS A 394 -17.58 -40.99 -0.93
CA CYS A 394 -18.25 -41.48 0.27
C CYS A 394 -19.66 -41.99 -0.07
N LEU A 395 -20.46 -41.19 -0.74
CA LEU A 395 -21.84 -41.54 -1.11
C LEU A 395 -21.91 -42.77 -2.03
N ARG A 396 -21.01 -42.84 -3.02
CA ARG A 396 -20.92 -44.02 -3.91
C ARG A 396 -20.48 -45.26 -3.15
N ALA A 397 -19.59 -45.14 -2.18
CA ALA A 397 -19.18 -46.25 -1.33
C ALA A 397 -20.33 -46.76 -0.46
N MET A 398 -21.14 -45.84 0.08
CA MET A 398 -22.37 -46.22 0.85
C MET A 398 -23.38 -46.95 -0.02
N ALA A 399 -23.72 -46.36 -1.17
CA ALA A 399 -24.64 -46.96 -2.11
C ALA A 399 -24.17 -48.39 -2.49
N LYS A 400 -22.86 -48.51 -2.75
CA LYS A 400 -22.27 -49.81 -3.07
C LYS A 400 -22.30 -50.79 -1.91
N ALA A 401 -22.08 -50.31 -0.69
CA ALA A 401 -22.18 -51.16 0.51
C ALA A 401 -23.60 -51.69 0.69
N ASP A 402 -24.61 -50.83 0.54
CA ASP A 402 -26.02 -51.26 0.67
C ASP A 402 -26.44 -52.21 -0.43
N GLU A 403 -26.04 -51.95 -1.67
CA GLU A 403 -26.27 -52.92 -2.76
C GLU A 403 -25.64 -54.27 -2.47
N CYS A 404 -24.37 -54.26 -2.02
CA CYS A 404 -23.66 -55.51 -1.68
C CYS A 404 -24.29 -56.22 -0.46
N ARG A 405 -24.77 -55.49 0.54
CA ARG A 405 -25.51 -56.09 1.67
C ARG A 405 -26.83 -56.71 1.24
N ALA A 406 -27.54 -56.07 0.33
CA ALA A 406 -28.78 -56.63 -0.22
C ALA A 406 -28.54 -57.96 -0.93
N VAL A 407 -27.50 -58.01 -1.78
CA VAL A 407 -27.06 -59.25 -2.43
C VAL A 407 -26.68 -60.33 -1.41
N ALA A 408 -25.86 -59.96 -0.41
CA ALA A 408 -25.41 -60.86 0.65
C ALA A 408 -26.64 -61.44 1.46
N THR A 409 -27.58 -60.54 1.80
CA THR A 409 -28.82 -60.97 2.51
C THR A 409 -29.64 -61.93 1.70
N GLY A 410 -29.82 -61.69 0.40
CA GLY A 410 -30.47 -62.55 -0.53
C GLY A 410 -29.79 -63.93 -0.66
N ALA A 411 -28.45 -63.89 -0.79
CA ALA A 411 -27.63 -65.13 -0.84
C ALA A 411 -27.69 -65.91 0.47
N LEU A 412 -27.70 -65.26 1.62
CA LEU A 412 -27.85 -65.90 2.95
C LEU A 412 -29.20 -66.55 3.08
N ALA A 413 -30.30 -65.94 2.64
CA ALA A 413 -31.62 -66.54 2.68
C ALA A 413 -31.71 -67.80 1.83
N GLN A 414 -31.13 -67.77 0.63
CA GLN A 414 -31.05 -68.91 -0.27
C GLN A 414 -30.13 -70.00 0.28
N ALA A 415 -28.98 -69.64 0.84
CA ALA A 415 -28.06 -70.57 1.49
C ALA A 415 -28.72 -71.23 2.69
N LYS A 416 -29.47 -70.53 3.54
CA LYS A 416 -30.25 -71.04 4.64
C LYS A 416 -31.32 -72.06 4.14
N SER A 417 -32.04 -71.73 3.07
CA SER A 417 -33.02 -72.58 2.47
C SER A 417 -32.41 -73.86 1.94
N ALA A 418 -31.26 -73.76 1.24
CA ALA A 418 -30.54 -74.95 0.74
C ALA A 418 -30.00 -75.84 1.88
N ALA A 419 -29.44 -75.22 2.93
CA ALA A 419 -28.94 -75.92 4.12
C ALA A 419 -30.05 -76.66 4.87
N LEU A 420 -31.23 -76.06 5.06
CA LEU A 420 -32.38 -76.61 5.67
C LEU A 420 -32.91 -77.79 4.84
N PHE A 421 -32.92 -77.66 3.50
CA PHE A 421 -33.31 -78.78 2.62
C PHE A 421 -32.33 -79.91 2.76
N ILE A 422 -31.05 -79.73 2.77
CA ILE A 422 -30.01 -80.76 2.95
C ILE A 422 -30.17 -81.45 4.31
N ALA A 423 -30.43 -80.72 5.37
CA ALA A 423 -30.61 -81.24 6.73
C ALA A 423 -31.90 -82.02 6.91
N ALA A 424 -32.97 -81.60 6.22
CA ALA A 424 -34.25 -82.30 6.27
C ALA A 424 -34.29 -83.59 5.45
N ASN A 425 -33.38 -83.78 4.52
CA ASN A 425 -33.32 -84.99 3.68
C ASN A 425 -32.16 -85.86 4.16
N ASP A 426 -32.53 -86.96 4.87
CA ASP A 426 -31.54 -87.93 5.39
C ASP A 426 -30.96 -88.76 4.21
N VAL A 427 -29.79 -88.36 3.77
CA VAL A 427 -29.15 -88.98 2.59
C VAL A 427 -28.16 -90.04 3.03
N LYS A 428 -28.52 -91.24 2.86
CA LYS A 428 -27.61 -92.40 2.95
C LYS A 428 -27.05 -92.75 1.55
N SER A 429 -25.88 -92.28 1.26
CA SER A 429 -25.24 -92.52 -0.04
C SER A 429 -24.26 -93.65 0.04
N ALA A 430 -24.15 -94.36 -1.09
CA ALA A 430 -23.09 -95.34 -1.28
C ALA A 430 -21.81 -94.64 -1.91
N ASP A 431 -21.98 -93.46 -2.46
CA ASP A 431 -20.90 -92.79 -3.09
C ASP A 431 -20.34 -91.71 -2.12
N THR A 432 -19.18 -91.97 -1.58
CA THR A 432 -18.44 -91.02 -0.77
C THR A 432 -17.75 -90.00 -1.68
N ILE A 433 -17.97 -88.78 -1.42
CA ILE A 433 -17.19 -87.65 -2.07
C ILE A 433 -15.88 -87.56 -1.33
N ASP A 434 -14.78 -87.80 -2.03
CA ASP A 434 -13.48 -87.56 -1.48
C ASP A 434 -13.16 -86.03 -1.60
N TYR A 435 -13.19 -85.38 -0.49
CA TYR A 435 -12.88 -83.91 -0.43
C TYR A 435 -11.76 -83.68 0.55
N ASN A 436 -10.61 -83.35 -0.02
CA ASN A 436 -9.49 -82.90 0.77
C ASN A 436 -9.71 -81.44 1.17
N GLN A 437 -9.85 -81.24 2.45
CA GLN A 437 -9.91 -79.88 2.98
C GLN A 437 -8.58 -79.15 2.69
N ASP A 438 -8.65 -78.13 1.90
CA ASP A 438 -7.54 -77.22 1.77
C ASP A 438 -7.35 -76.57 3.14
N PRO A 439 -6.18 -76.76 3.77
CA PRO A 439 -5.91 -76.15 5.09
C PRO A 439 -5.96 -74.59 5.07
N GLY A 440 -6.15 -74.03 3.89
CA GLY A 440 -6.14 -72.59 3.71
C GLY A 440 -4.76 -71.99 3.96
N ASP A 441 -4.38 -71.06 3.18
CA ASP A 441 -3.06 -70.41 3.27
C ASP A 441 -3.01 -69.47 4.48
N SER A 442 -2.75 -70.04 5.67
CA SER A 442 -2.59 -69.24 6.91
C SER A 442 -1.39 -68.29 6.84
N SER A 443 -0.40 -68.62 5.98
CA SER A 443 0.78 -67.76 5.78
C SER A 443 0.39 -66.52 4.97
N ALA A 444 -0.44 -66.70 3.95
CA ALA A 444 -0.94 -65.57 3.15
C ALA A 444 -1.82 -64.59 3.95
N ILE A 445 -2.59 -65.10 4.94
CA ILE A 445 -3.38 -64.26 5.85
C ILE A 445 -2.46 -63.48 6.77
N ALA A 446 -1.42 -64.11 7.33
CA ALA A 446 -0.43 -63.40 8.19
C ALA A 446 0.36 -62.34 7.42
N GLU A 447 0.74 -62.60 6.17
CA GLU A 447 1.40 -61.62 5.31
C GLU A 447 0.51 -60.40 5.00
N LEU A 448 -0.81 -60.64 4.81
CA LEU A 448 -1.78 -59.58 4.61
C LEU A 448 -1.96 -58.74 5.90
N ASP A 449 -1.97 -59.39 7.07
CA ASP A 449 -2.04 -58.70 8.36
C ASP A 449 -0.81 -57.81 8.56
N GLU A 450 0.40 -58.23 8.20
CA GLU A 450 1.61 -57.44 8.26
C GLU A 450 1.54 -56.24 7.29
N LYS A 451 1.07 -56.47 6.06
CA LYS A 451 0.88 -55.41 5.07
C LYS A 451 -0.16 -54.37 5.52
N ILE A 452 -1.23 -54.78 6.15
CA ILE A 452 -2.28 -53.90 6.73
C ILE A 452 -1.68 -53.06 7.85
N ALA A 453 -0.88 -53.68 8.72
CA ALA A 453 -0.18 -52.96 9.80
C ALA A 453 0.80 -51.95 9.24
N ALA A 454 1.57 -52.31 8.20
CA ALA A 454 2.48 -51.40 7.53
C ALA A 454 1.78 -50.21 6.88
N CYS A 455 0.61 -50.43 6.23
CA CYS A 455 -0.19 -49.31 5.68
C CYS A 455 -0.72 -48.38 6.78
N THR A 456 -1.09 -48.94 7.93
CA THR A 456 -1.59 -48.16 9.06
C THR A 456 -0.47 -47.28 9.67
N ASP A 457 0.69 -47.90 9.91
CA ASP A 457 1.90 -47.17 10.38
C ASP A 457 2.36 -46.13 9.37
N GLY A 458 2.37 -46.47 8.08
CA GLY A 458 2.68 -45.57 6.97
C GLY A 458 1.78 -44.34 6.95
N ALA A 459 0.48 -44.54 7.15
CA ALA A 459 -0.50 -43.44 7.19
C ALA A 459 -0.24 -42.49 8.39
N GLN A 460 0.09 -43.06 9.57
CA GLN A 460 0.42 -42.28 10.76
C GLN A 460 1.73 -41.48 10.56
N LYS A 461 2.76 -42.14 10.00
CA LYS A 461 4.04 -41.51 9.69
C LYS A 461 3.87 -40.39 8.66
N ALA A 462 3.15 -40.67 7.57
CA ALA A 462 2.86 -39.70 6.54
C ALA A 462 2.12 -38.48 7.10
N LYS A 463 1.07 -38.68 7.89
CA LYS A 463 0.34 -37.61 8.55
C LYS A 463 1.26 -36.73 9.38
N LYS A 464 2.11 -37.36 10.22
CA LYS A 464 3.08 -36.64 11.08
C LYS A 464 4.09 -35.84 10.24
N HIS A 465 4.59 -36.41 9.14
CA HIS A 465 5.53 -35.71 8.25
C HIS A 465 4.87 -34.48 7.57
N PHE A 466 3.68 -34.68 7.02
CA PHE A 466 2.93 -33.57 6.40
C PHE A 466 2.58 -32.48 7.41
N ASP A 467 2.17 -32.85 8.62
CA ASP A 467 1.89 -31.88 9.70
C ASP A 467 3.17 -31.15 10.12
N GLY A 468 4.31 -31.85 10.12
CA GLY A 468 5.63 -31.26 10.33
C GLY A 468 6.00 -30.25 9.24
N LEU A 469 5.83 -30.60 7.97
CA LEU A 469 6.09 -29.72 6.84
C LEU A 469 5.19 -28.48 6.84
N ILE A 470 3.91 -28.67 7.18
CA ILE A 470 2.95 -27.56 7.30
C ILE A 470 3.37 -26.62 8.44
N SER A 471 3.79 -27.18 9.57
CA SER A 471 4.30 -26.40 10.72
C SER A 471 5.58 -25.64 10.38
N ILE A 472 6.52 -26.25 9.65
CA ILE A 472 7.74 -25.59 9.16
C ILE A 472 7.38 -24.45 8.21
N ALA A 473 6.44 -24.69 7.31
CA ALA A 473 5.94 -23.68 6.37
C ALA A 473 5.29 -22.50 7.11
N ASP A 474 4.62 -22.76 8.23
CA ASP A 474 4.04 -21.73 9.09
C ASP A 474 5.12 -20.91 9.81
N LYS A 475 6.06 -21.58 10.45
CA LYS A 475 7.11 -20.93 11.23
C LYS A 475 8.04 -20.06 10.36
N ASN A 476 8.29 -20.47 9.12
CA ASN A 476 9.19 -19.76 8.22
C ASN A 476 8.48 -18.78 7.29
N GLY A 477 7.20 -18.51 7.48
CA GLY A 477 6.44 -17.51 6.72
C GLY A 477 6.32 -17.82 5.21
N LEU A 478 6.38 -19.08 4.81
CA LEU A 478 6.32 -19.46 3.40
C LEU A 478 4.94 -19.14 2.79
N SER A 479 4.90 -19.02 1.47
CA SER A 479 3.71 -18.54 0.75
C SER A 479 2.44 -19.34 1.10
N LYS A 480 1.32 -18.64 1.21
CA LYS A 480 0.01 -19.25 1.47
C LYS A 480 -0.35 -20.33 0.43
N GLY A 481 0.13 -20.18 -0.82
CA GLY A 481 -0.05 -21.16 -1.88
C GLY A 481 0.63 -22.49 -1.58
N LEU A 482 1.87 -22.47 -1.12
CA LEU A 482 2.63 -23.69 -0.79
C LEU A 482 2.02 -24.47 0.38
N LYS A 483 1.59 -23.75 1.43
CA LYS A 483 0.90 -24.38 2.58
C LYS A 483 -0.37 -25.10 2.14
N LYS A 484 -1.16 -24.45 1.30
CA LYS A 484 -2.38 -25.02 0.76
C LYS A 484 -2.10 -26.28 -0.08
N GLN A 485 -1.05 -26.27 -0.89
CA GLN A 485 -0.63 -27.42 -1.66
C GLN A 485 -0.23 -28.59 -0.73
N LEU A 486 0.49 -28.32 0.36
CA LEU A 486 0.85 -29.35 1.35
C LEU A 486 -0.38 -29.97 2.04
N VAL A 487 -1.36 -29.15 2.42
CA VAL A 487 -2.61 -29.66 3.02
C VAL A 487 -3.40 -30.53 2.04
N ARG A 488 -3.47 -30.13 0.78
CA ARG A 488 -4.09 -30.90 -0.29
C ARG A 488 -3.39 -32.24 -0.50
N SER A 489 -2.07 -32.21 -0.70
CA SER A 489 -1.26 -33.42 -0.91
C SER A 489 -1.34 -34.40 0.26
N ARG A 490 -1.41 -33.87 1.51
CA ARG A 490 -1.67 -34.71 2.69
C ARG A 490 -2.98 -35.45 2.56
N GLY A 491 -4.08 -34.74 2.20
CA GLY A 491 -5.39 -35.35 2.06
C GLY A 491 -5.43 -36.46 1.00
N GLU A 492 -4.89 -36.17 -0.17
CA GLU A 492 -4.79 -37.10 -1.29
C GLU A 492 -3.97 -38.34 -0.92
N PHE A 493 -2.79 -38.16 -0.32
CA PHE A 493 -1.92 -39.26 0.07
C PHE A 493 -2.53 -40.18 1.14
N LEU A 494 -3.17 -39.60 2.15
CA LEU A 494 -3.86 -40.39 3.19
C LEU A 494 -5.08 -41.11 2.66
N ALA A 495 -5.81 -40.55 1.71
CA ALA A 495 -6.92 -41.19 1.05
C ALA A 495 -6.46 -42.41 0.23
N GLU A 496 -5.37 -42.27 -0.53
CA GLU A 496 -4.80 -43.41 -1.28
C GLU A 496 -4.35 -44.55 -0.35
N LEU A 497 -3.66 -44.23 0.75
CA LEU A 497 -3.25 -45.22 1.73
C LEU A 497 -4.45 -45.93 2.38
N ALA A 498 -5.53 -45.17 2.65
CA ALA A 498 -6.77 -45.74 3.18
C ALA A 498 -7.42 -46.73 2.20
N ILE A 499 -7.48 -46.38 0.90
CA ILE A 499 -7.97 -47.27 -0.15
C ILE A 499 -7.10 -48.53 -0.22
N LYS A 500 -5.78 -48.37 -0.25
CA LYS A 500 -4.86 -49.52 -0.30
C LYS A 500 -5.01 -50.45 0.90
N LYS A 501 -5.16 -49.90 2.11
CA LYS A 501 -5.44 -50.67 3.32
C LYS A 501 -6.72 -51.49 3.18
N LEU A 502 -7.76 -50.86 2.64
CA LEU A 502 -9.07 -51.48 2.42
C LEU A 502 -9.00 -52.69 1.47
N ASP A 503 -8.22 -52.54 0.36
CA ASP A 503 -7.97 -53.64 -0.58
C ASP A 503 -7.28 -54.83 0.08
N LEU A 504 -6.33 -54.56 0.98
CA LEU A 504 -5.64 -55.59 1.73
C LEU A 504 -6.56 -56.29 2.74
N GLU A 505 -7.40 -55.51 3.49
CA GLU A 505 -8.39 -56.05 4.42
C GLU A 505 -9.44 -56.90 3.68
N ALA A 506 -9.87 -56.43 2.49
CA ALA A 506 -10.78 -57.20 1.65
C ALA A 506 -10.15 -58.52 1.18
N SER A 507 -8.91 -58.48 0.74
CA SER A 507 -8.18 -59.68 0.34
C SER A 507 -7.96 -60.64 1.52
N ARG A 508 -7.68 -60.12 2.71
CA ARG A 508 -7.55 -60.91 3.94
C ARG A 508 -8.86 -61.59 4.29
N PHE A 509 -9.97 -60.86 4.25
CA PHE A 509 -11.30 -61.45 4.53
C PHE A 509 -11.66 -62.56 3.54
N SER A 510 -11.36 -62.33 2.24
CA SER A 510 -11.56 -63.37 1.20
C SER A 510 -10.81 -64.67 1.55
N LYS A 511 -9.51 -64.51 1.85
CA LYS A 511 -8.66 -65.66 2.24
C LYS A 511 -9.19 -66.41 3.49
N GLN A 512 -9.59 -65.65 4.50
CA GLN A 512 -10.17 -66.21 5.71
C GLN A 512 -11.50 -66.93 5.42
N PHE A 513 -12.35 -66.29 4.59
CA PHE A 513 -13.62 -66.89 4.21
C PHE A 513 -13.42 -68.15 3.38
N ASP A 514 -12.49 -68.17 2.44
CA ASP A 514 -12.23 -69.40 1.65
C ASP A 514 -11.80 -70.58 2.53
N LYS A 515 -11.02 -70.28 3.58
CA LYS A 515 -10.64 -71.27 4.60
C LYS A 515 -11.86 -71.77 5.38
N ASP A 516 -12.73 -70.86 5.84
CA ASP A 516 -13.96 -71.21 6.59
C ASP A 516 -14.97 -71.90 5.70
N LYS A 517 -15.07 -71.39 4.43
CA LYS A 517 -15.88 -72.06 3.40
C LYS A 517 -15.43 -73.53 3.16
N GLY A 518 -14.11 -73.70 2.98
CA GLY A 518 -13.51 -75.03 2.82
C GLY A 518 -13.88 -75.97 3.94
N LYS A 519 -13.79 -75.47 5.22
CA LYS A 519 -14.20 -76.21 6.39
C LYS A 519 -15.70 -76.62 6.34
N LEU A 520 -16.54 -75.60 5.99
CA LEU A 520 -17.99 -75.81 5.91
C LEU A 520 -18.41 -76.76 4.78
N ILE A 521 -17.71 -76.73 3.65
CA ILE A 521 -17.86 -77.64 2.56
C ILE A 521 -17.47 -79.05 3.00
N TYR A 522 -16.34 -79.21 3.68
CA TYR A 522 -15.88 -80.43 4.22
C TYR A 522 -16.91 -81.06 5.15
N GLU A 523 -17.44 -80.29 6.12
CA GLU A 523 -18.51 -80.74 7.03
C GLU A 523 -19.76 -81.11 6.29
N ALA A 524 -20.16 -80.33 5.24
CA ALA A 524 -21.32 -80.68 4.40
C ALA A 524 -21.15 -81.96 3.59
N VAL A 525 -19.97 -82.18 3.03
CA VAL A 525 -19.63 -83.42 2.32
C VAL A 525 -19.57 -84.59 3.28
N GLN A 526 -19.02 -84.48 4.48
CA GLN A 526 -19.05 -85.51 5.52
C GLN A 526 -20.47 -85.88 5.93
N ALA A 527 -21.31 -84.83 6.15
CA ALA A 527 -22.73 -85.06 6.46
C ALA A 527 -23.46 -85.87 5.33
N TYR A 528 -23.15 -85.50 4.06
CA TYR A 528 -23.67 -86.24 2.92
C TYR A 528 -23.21 -87.69 2.87
N ASN A 529 -21.90 -87.92 2.98
CA ASN A 529 -21.31 -89.24 2.97
C ASN A 529 -21.86 -90.14 4.08
N ALA A 530 -22.33 -89.55 5.14
CA ALA A 530 -22.94 -90.24 6.26
C ALA A 530 -24.43 -90.66 6.03
N LYS A 531 -25.07 -90.01 5.02
CA LYS A 531 -26.48 -90.25 4.69
C LYS A 531 -26.62 -91.02 3.37
N VAL A 532 -27.11 -92.20 3.39
CA VAL A 532 -27.37 -93.05 2.20
C VAL A 532 -28.84 -93.02 1.89
N SER A 533 -29.29 -92.58 0.73
CA SER A 533 -30.59 -92.90 0.17
C SER A 533 -30.87 -92.29 -1.20
N GLY A 534 -31.90 -92.72 -1.90
CA GLY A 534 -32.22 -92.45 -3.32
C GLY A 534 -32.58 -91.07 -3.78
N GLN A 535 -32.30 -89.95 -3.04
CA GLN A 535 -32.49 -88.54 -3.42
C GLN A 535 -31.20 -87.85 -3.76
N TYR A 536 -30.19 -88.56 -4.15
CA TYR A 536 -28.83 -88.14 -4.40
C TYR A 536 -28.70 -86.88 -5.32
N HIS A 537 -29.40 -86.87 -6.38
CA HIS A 537 -29.33 -85.81 -7.36
C HIS A 537 -29.88 -84.42 -6.86
N GLN A 538 -30.99 -84.47 -6.12
CA GLN A 538 -31.59 -83.27 -5.60
C GLN A 538 -30.77 -82.68 -4.49
N VAL A 539 -30.25 -83.48 -3.61
CA VAL A 539 -29.39 -83.06 -2.52
C VAL A 539 -28.07 -82.47 -3.05
N ASN A 540 -27.46 -83.06 -4.07
CA ASN A 540 -26.25 -82.55 -4.68
C ASN A 540 -26.49 -81.26 -5.40
N LYS A 541 -27.64 -81.08 -6.05
CA LYS A 541 -28.00 -79.78 -6.64
C LYS A 541 -28.12 -78.69 -5.57
N GLN A 542 -28.77 -79.04 -4.43
CA GLN A 542 -28.89 -78.11 -3.31
C GLN A 542 -27.52 -77.82 -2.62
N ARG A 543 -26.58 -78.70 -2.62
CA ARG A 543 -25.21 -78.50 -2.16
C ARG A 543 -24.47 -77.52 -3.03
N GLN A 544 -24.61 -77.67 -4.35
CA GLN A 544 -23.99 -76.68 -5.25
C GLN A 544 -24.58 -75.27 -5.05
N VAL A 545 -25.93 -75.24 -4.89
CA VAL A 545 -26.61 -74.01 -4.56
C VAL A 545 -26.08 -73.43 -3.24
N LEU A 546 -25.88 -74.23 -2.21
CA LEU A 546 -25.30 -73.76 -0.94
C LEU A 546 -23.90 -73.22 -1.10
N ILE A 547 -23.03 -73.91 -1.82
CA ILE A 547 -21.63 -73.45 -2.07
C ILE A 547 -21.63 -72.18 -2.84
N ASP A 548 -22.38 -72.06 -3.90
CA ASP A 548 -22.44 -70.89 -4.76
C ASP A 548 -23.00 -69.71 -3.97
N LYS A 549 -24.07 -69.96 -3.15
CA LYS A 549 -24.64 -68.85 -2.34
C LYS A 549 -23.80 -68.49 -1.14
N LEU A 550 -23.02 -69.34 -0.56
CA LEU A 550 -22.01 -69.01 0.45
C LEU A 550 -20.84 -68.17 -0.16
N SER A 551 -20.48 -68.52 -1.36
CA SER A 551 -19.45 -67.73 -2.12
C SER A 551 -19.96 -66.32 -2.46
N GLU A 552 -21.20 -66.23 -2.92
CA GLU A 552 -21.90 -64.98 -3.21
C GLU A 552 -22.06 -64.09 -1.93
N LEU A 553 -22.47 -64.76 -0.81
CA LEU A 553 -22.51 -64.10 0.50
C LEU A 553 -21.15 -63.51 0.92
N ALA A 554 -20.08 -64.33 0.78
CA ALA A 554 -18.74 -63.86 1.10
C ALA A 554 -18.31 -62.65 0.27
N ALA A 555 -18.51 -62.81 -1.05
CA ALA A 555 -18.17 -61.69 -1.96
C ALA A 555 -18.98 -60.44 -1.66
N GLY A 556 -20.26 -60.57 -1.36
CA GLY A 556 -21.13 -59.43 -1.01
C GLY A 556 -20.73 -58.76 0.30
N LEU A 557 -20.48 -59.56 1.37
CA LEU A 557 -20.02 -59.01 2.65
C LEU A 557 -18.65 -58.37 2.56
N LEU A 558 -17.74 -58.95 1.79
CA LEU A 558 -16.42 -58.42 1.55
C LEU A 558 -16.46 -57.06 0.82
N ALA A 559 -17.28 -56.99 -0.22
CA ALA A 559 -17.48 -55.79 -1.00
C ALA A 559 -18.16 -54.69 -0.16
N ALA A 560 -19.15 -55.09 0.67
CA ALA A 560 -19.81 -54.14 1.58
C ALA A 560 -18.82 -53.59 2.60
N LYS A 561 -18.01 -54.46 3.23
CA LYS A 561 -16.98 -54.05 4.18
C LYS A 561 -15.92 -53.12 3.54
N LYS A 562 -15.48 -53.45 2.33
CA LYS A 562 -14.57 -52.62 1.56
C LYS A 562 -15.18 -51.25 1.29
N ALA A 563 -16.44 -51.18 0.91
CA ALA A 563 -17.15 -49.93 0.68
C ALA A 563 -17.36 -49.14 1.98
N GLU A 564 -17.65 -49.79 3.10
CA GLU A 564 -17.81 -49.17 4.42
C GLU A 564 -16.51 -48.53 4.96
N HIS A 565 -15.38 -49.20 4.75
CA HIS A 565 -14.08 -48.62 5.17
C HIS A 565 -13.69 -47.37 4.37
N ALA A 566 -14.27 -47.19 3.20
CA ALA A 566 -14.12 -45.95 2.42
C ALA A 566 -14.97 -44.78 2.94
N LEU A 567 -15.74 -44.97 4.00
CA LEU A 567 -16.70 -44.03 4.58
C LEU A 567 -16.08 -43.11 5.64
N GLU A 568 -14.92 -42.55 5.43
CA GLU A 568 -14.58 -41.32 6.15
C GLU A 568 -15.41 -40.18 5.53
N VAL A 569 -16.41 -39.74 6.29
CA VAL A 569 -17.23 -38.60 5.85
C VAL A 569 -16.30 -37.39 5.79
N PRO A 570 -16.13 -36.77 4.62
CA PRO A 570 -15.27 -35.63 4.50
C PRO A 570 -15.83 -34.49 5.34
N THR A 571 -14.95 -33.79 6.02
CA THR A 571 -15.30 -32.58 6.80
C THR A 571 -14.62 -31.39 6.15
N LEU A 572 -15.31 -30.27 6.14
CA LEU A 572 -14.75 -28.99 5.74
C LEU A 572 -14.75 -28.13 6.99
N THR A 573 -13.55 -27.71 7.41
CA THR A 573 -13.38 -26.92 8.63
C THR A 573 -13.14 -25.45 8.31
N ASP A 574 -13.51 -24.54 9.21
CA ASP A 574 -13.21 -23.12 9.12
C ASP A 574 -11.70 -22.87 8.88
N ALA A 575 -10.86 -23.65 9.54
CA ALA A 575 -9.42 -23.52 9.40
C ALA A 575 -8.91 -23.88 7.99
N GLU A 576 -9.53 -24.84 7.32
CA GLU A 576 -9.23 -25.21 5.94
C GLU A 576 -9.72 -24.13 4.98
N VAL A 577 -10.92 -23.62 5.19
CA VAL A 577 -11.48 -22.51 4.40
C VAL A 577 -10.61 -21.27 4.52
N ARG A 578 -10.26 -20.86 5.74
CA ARG A 578 -9.36 -19.69 5.95
C ARG A 578 -8.03 -19.84 5.24
N ARG A 579 -7.45 -21.06 5.23
CA ARG A 579 -6.18 -21.31 4.52
C ARG A 579 -6.31 -21.36 3.00
N SER A 580 -7.49 -21.70 2.51
CA SER A 580 -7.75 -21.80 1.09
C SER A 580 -8.01 -20.47 0.41
N ILE A 581 -8.35 -19.44 1.18
CA ILE A 581 -8.61 -18.09 0.69
C ILE A 581 -7.31 -17.30 0.71
N GLY A 582 -6.86 -16.87 -0.45
CA GLY A 582 -5.73 -15.96 -0.59
C GLY A 582 -6.19 -14.52 -0.36
N LEU A 583 -5.72 -13.88 0.70
CA LEU A 583 -5.92 -12.45 0.91
C LEU A 583 -4.70 -11.71 0.37
N ALA A 584 -4.88 -10.95 -0.70
CA ALA A 584 -3.85 -10.11 -1.28
C ALA A 584 -4.06 -8.66 -0.85
N SER A 585 -2.96 -8.00 -0.48
CA SER A 585 -2.92 -6.56 -0.29
C SER A 585 -1.70 -6.00 -1.00
N LYS A 586 -1.90 -4.98 -1.81
CA LYS A 586 -0.81 -4.16 -2.37
C LYS A 586 -0.58 -2.90 -1.54
N SER A 587 -1.32 -2.74 -0.45
CA SER A 587 -1.28 -1.59 0.43
C SER A 587 -0.70 -1.96 1.80
N ASP A 588 0.21 -1.12 2.30
CA ASP A 588 0.76 -1.27 3.65
C ASP A 588 -0.18 -0.73 4.73
N ILE A 589 -1.26 -0.06 4.34
CA ILE A 589 -2.21 0.58 5.25
C ILE A 589 -3.57 -0.09 5.31
N ALA A 590 -3.87 -1.03 4.42
CA ALA A 590 -5.15 -1.72 4.37
C ALA A 590 -4.95 -3.23 4.20
N ARG A 591 -5.81 -4.02 4.85
CA ARG A 591 -5.88 -5.46 4.66
C ARG A 591 -7.31 -5.95 4.75
N LEU A 592 -7.56 -7.14 4.21
CA LEU A 592 -8.80 -7.87 4.46
C LEU A 592 -8.64 -8.78 5.66
N SER A 593 -9.66 -8.85 6.50
CA SER A 593 -9.77 -9.79 7.61
C SER A 593 -11.01 -10.65 7.41
N ILE A 594 -10.91 -11.96 7.61
CA ILE A 594 -12.06 -12.85 7.60
C ILE A 594 -12.65 -12.85 9.02
N ASP A 595 -13.86 -12.32 9.14
CA ASP A 595 -14.56 -12.17 10.43
C ASP A 595 -15.24 -13.48 10.83
N ASP A 596 -16.03 -14.05 9.90
CA ASP A 596 -16.79 -15.27 10.17
C ASP A 596 -16.87 -16.15 8.92
N ILE A 597 -17.06 -17.44 9.16
CA ILE A 597 -17.26 -18.45 8.12
C ILE A 597 -18.48 -19.27 8.49
N ASP A 598 -19.55 -19.11 7.74
CA ASP A 598 -20.74 -19.95 7.87
C ASP A 598 -20.83 -20.92 6.68
N LEU A 599 -20.34 -22.10 6.87
CA LEU A 599 -20.37 -23.13 5.84
C LEU A 599 -21.76 -23.73 5.62
N GLY A 600 -22.70 -23.56 6.56
CA GLY A 600 -24.00 -24.17 6.53
C GLY A 600 -23.96 -25.72 6.49
N ILE A 601 -22.76 -26.29 6.67
CA ILE A 601 -22.52 -27.75 6.58
C ILE A 601 -22.65 -28.32 7.98
N PRO A 602 -23.56 -29.28 8.23
CA PRO A 602 -23.69 -29.88 9.53
C PRO A 602 -22.49 -30.78 9.84
N ASP A 603 -22.31 -31.00 11.09
CA ASP A 603 -21.34 -31.89 11.66
C ASP A 603 -21.45 -33.30 11.05
N ALA A 604 -20.32 -33.98 10.88
CA ALA A 604 -20.17 -35.32 10.33
C ALA A 604 -21.04 -36.38 11.03
N THR A 605 -21.35 -36.17 12.32
CA THR A 605 -22.21 -37.04 13.11
C THR A 605 -23.64 -37.04 12.60
N ARG A 606 -24.15 -35.90 12.20
CA ARG A 606 -25.50 -35.73 11.69
C ARG A 606 -25.66 -36.27 10.28
N ILE A 607 -24.65 -36.15 9.43
CA ILE A 607 -24.62 -36.80 8.13
C ILE A 607 -24.64 -38.31 8.32
N ARG A 608 -23.85 -38.88 9.24
CA ARG A 608 -23.86 -40.31 9.54
C ARG A 608 -25.21 -40.81 10.08
N SER A 609 -25.85 -40.08 10.98
CA SER A 609 -27.13 -40.46 11.54
C SER A 609 -28.23 -40.56 10.48
N VAL A 610 -28.26 -39.52 9.62
CA VAL A 610 -29.25 -39.51 8.52
C VAL A 610 -29.03 -40.68 7.54
N PHE A 611 -27.79 -41.05 7.27
CA PHE A 611 -27.48 -42.20 6.41
C PHE A 611 -27.77 -43.54 7.06
N HIS A 612 -27.60 -43.67 8.37
CA HIS A 612 -27.82 -44.98 9.06
C HIS A 612 -29.28 -45.26 9.40
N ASP A 613 -30.06 -44.22 9.72
CA ASP A 613 -31.40 -44.42 10.24
C ASP A 613 -32.50 -44.47 9.17
N ASP A 614 -32.31 -43.84 8.01
CA ASP A 614 -33.37 -43.65 7.00
C ASP A 614 -33.11 -44.28 5.63
N VAL A 615 -31.94 -44.90 5.38
CA VAL A 615 -31.62 -45.46 4.07
C VAL A 615 -32.15 -46.89 3.94
N ARG A 616 -33.42 -47.14 4.27
CA ARG A 616 -34.20 -48.21 3.66
C ARG A 616 -34.86 -47.67 2.40
N VAL A 617 -34.05 -47.49 1.36
CA VAL A 617 -34.55 -47.02 0.07
C VAL A 617 -35.55 -48.05 -0.45
N LYS A 618 -36.81 -47.63 -0.53
CA LYS A 618 -37.75 -48.29 -1.42
C LYS A 618 -37.23 -48.04 -2.83
N ALA A 619 -36.80 -49.08 -3.50
CA ALA A 619 -36.55 -49.06 -4.93
C ALA A 619 -37.86 -48.69 -5.63
N SER A 620 -38.10 -47.46 -5.88
CA SER A 620 -39.22 -46.93 -6.67
C SER A 620 -38.68 -46.61 -8.07
N GLU A 621 -39.33 -47.17 -9.05
CA GLU A 621 -39.10 -46.91 -10.45
C GLU A 621 -39.23 -45.41 -10.77
N GLY A 622 -38.10 -44.71 -10.86
CA GLY A 622 -38.06 -43.32 -11.23
C GLY A 622 -36.83 -43.00 -12.07
N LYS A 623 -37.01 -42.26 -13.17
CA LYS A 623 -35.92 -41.78 -14.01
C LYS A 623 -35.00 -40.87 -13.20
N ALA A 624 -33.73 -41.23 -13.15
CA ALA A 624 -32.70 -40.40 -12.51
C ALA A 624 -32.71 -39.00 -13.14
N LYS A 625 -32.82 -37.99 -12.29
CA LYS A 625 -32.59 -36.60 -12.67
C LYS A 625 -31.21 -36.17 -12.15
N SER A 626 -30.41 -35.57 -13.01
CA SER A 626 -29.22 -34.83 -12.55
C SER A 626 -29.69 -33.68 -11.66
N SER A 627 -29.15 -33.57 -10.48
CA SER A 627 -29.45 -32.46 -9.57
C SER A 627 -28.15 -31.80 -9.17
N THR A 628 -28.18 -30.49 -9.20
CA THR A 628 -27.11 -29.63 -8.66
C THR A 628 -27.57 -29.17 -7.29
N PHE A 629 -26.69 -29.29 -6.31
CA PHE A 629 -26.92 -28.76 -4.97
C PHE A 629 -26.02 -27.56 -4.77
N VAL A 630 -26.61 -26.49 -4.23
CA VAL A 630 -25.92 -25.24 -3.88
C VAL A 630 -25.82 -25.20 -2.35
N PHE A 631 -24.67 -24.97 -1.83
CA PHE A 631 -24.46 -24.73 -0.39
C PHE A 631 -24.74 -23.24 -0.05
N PRO A 632 -25.20 -22.96 1.17
CA PRO A 632 -25.48 -23.92 2.23
C PRO A 632 -26.77 -24.75 1.92
N ILE A 633 -26.64 -26.06 1.92
CA ILE A 633 -27.80 -26.92 1.92
C ILE A 633 -28.34 -26.98 3.34
N ASP A 634 -29.61 -26.74 3.53
CA ASP A 634 -30.25 -26.98 4.82
C ASP A 634 -30.27 -28.48 5.10
N LEU A 635 -29.19 -29.01 5.61
CA LEU A 635 -29.02 -30.37 6.03
C LEU A 635 -29.76 -30.65 7.36
N ALA A 636 -30.30 -29.62 8.02
CA ALA A 636 -31.27 -29.79 9.08
C ALA A 636 -32.65 -30.22 8.52
N SER A 637 -32.90 -29.96 7.24
CA SER A 637 -34.13 -30.38 6.58
C SER A 637 -34.00 -31.85 6.10
N GLU A 638 -34.74 -32.73 6.75
CA GLU A 638 -34.87 -34.14 6.34
C GLU A 638 -35.24 -34.26 4.85
N LYS A 639 -36.02 -33.30 4.33
CA LYS A 639 -36.42 -33.25 2.93
C LYS A 639 -35.25 -32.97 2.00
N SER A 640 -34.35 -32.07 2.34
CA SER A 640 -33.17 -31.72 1.53
C SER A 640 -32.18 -32.88 1.49
N VAL A 641 -31.97 -33.53 2.63
CA VAL A 641 -31.09 -34.70 2.71
C VAL A 641 -31.68 -35.88 1.96
N LYS A 642 -33.01 -36.17 2.11
CA LYS A 642 -33.67 -37.21 1.32
C LYS A 642 -33.56 -36.94 -0.17
N SER A 643 -33.76 -35.71 -0.61
CA SER A 643 -33.63 -35.37 -2.03
C SER A 643 -32.21 -35.61 -2.54
N MET A 644 -31.20 -35.26 -1.75
CA MET A 644 -29.79 -35.53 -2.08
C MET A 644 -29.52 -37.05 -2.17
N LEU A 645 -29.99 -37.84 -1.23
CA LEU A 645 -29.84 -39.28 -1.22
C LEU A 645 -30.59 -39.96 -2.37
N ASP A 646 -31.81 -39.55 -2.67
CA ASP A 646 -32.60 -40.05 -3.79
C ASP A 646 -31.87 -39.87 -5.13
N VAL A 647 -31.16 -38.76 -5.34
CA VAL A 647 -30.35 -38.56 -6.53
C VAL A 647 -29.19 -39.55 -6.64
N PHE A 648 -28.60 -39.98 -5.51
CA PHE A 648 -27.48 -40.90 -5.49
C PHE A 648 -27.91 -42.36 -5.58
N PHE A 649 -29.03 -42.71 -4.98
CA PHE A 649 -29.49 -44.10 -4.89
C PHE A 649 -30.39 -44.52 -6.05
N HIS A 650 -31.01 -43.58 -6.75
CA HIS A 650 -31.77 -43.87 -7.97
C HIS A 650 -30.87 -43.85 -9.19
N SER A 651 -30.09 -44.89 -9.33
CA SER A 651 -29.32 -45.36 -10.49
C SER A 651 -29.27 -44.48 -11.72
N GLY A 652 -28.11 -44.04 -12.07
CA GLY A 652 -27.81 -43.49 -13.37
C GLY A 652 -27.22 -42.07 -13.35
N VAL A 653 -26.94 -41.50 -12.19
CA VAL A 653 -26.15 -40.26 -12.12
C VAL A 653 -24.71 -40.59 -12.47
N LYS A 654 -24.36 -40.41 -13.73
CA LYS A 654 -23.00 -40.67 -14.23
C LYS A 654 -22.02 -39.63 -13.70
N ASP A 655 -22.48 -38.43 -13.43
CA ASP A 655 -21.63 -37.26 -13.18
C ASP A 655 -21.49 -36.92 -11.68
N GLY A 656 -22.27 -37.53 -10.80
CA GLY A 656 -22.22 -37.30 -9.36
C GLY A 656 -22.89 -35.95 -8.94
N LEU A 657 -22.72 -35.59 -7.68
CA LEU A 657 -23.13 -34.30 -7.13
C LEU A 657 -22.13 -33.21 -7.59
N SER A 658 -22.66 -32.14 -8.16
CA SER A 658 -21.89 -30.89 -8.27
C SER A 658 -22.27 -29.98 -7.09
N MET A 659 -21.24 -29.46 -6.39
CA MET A 659 -21.42 -28.56 -5.28
C MET A 659 -20.91 -27.17 -5.71
N SER A 660 -21.70 -26.15 -5.49
CA SER A 660 -21.35 -24.77 -5.65
C SER A 660 -21.55 -24.06 -4.31
N LEU A 661 -20.50 -23.47 -3.81
CA LEU A 661 -20.50 -22.72 -2.57
C LEU A 661 -19.96 -21.31 -2.89
N PRO A 662 -20.84 -20.30 -3.12
CA PRO A 662 -20.40 -18.95 -3.38
C PRO A 662 -19.66 -18.39 -2.17
N LEU A 663 -18.45 -17.86 -2.39
CA LEU A 663 -17.58 -17.38 -1.31
C LEU A 663 -18.24 -16.25 -0.52
N ASP A 664 -18.95 -15.37 -1.17
CA ASP A 664 -19.66 -14.23 -0.62
C ASP A 664 -20.86 -14.59 0.25
N GLU A 665 -21.43 -15.79 0.09
CA GLU A 665 -22.49 -16.32 0.96
C GLU A 665 -21.94 -17.03 2.22
N VAL A 666 -20.70 -17.47 2.16
CA VAL A 666 -20.07 -18.31 3.21
C VAL A 666 -19.13 -17.50 4.10
N VAL A 667 -18.44 -16.51 3.53
CA VAL A 667 -17.38 -15.80 4.21
C VAL A 667 -17.75 -14.33 4.38
N THR A 668 -17.83 -13.91 5.63
CA THR A 668 -17.93 -12.50 5.97
C THR A 668 -16.52 -11.95 6.18
N TYR A 669 -16.22 -10.84 5.54
CA TYR A 669 -14.93 -10.17 5.67
C TYR A 669 -15.11 -8.69 5.95
N SER A 670 -14.18 -8.14 6.71
CA SER A 670 -14.04 -6.71 6.95
C SER A 670 -12.77 -6.16 6.28
N ILE A 671 -12.79 -4.89 6.00
CA ILE A 671 -11.62 -4.13 5.59
C ILE A 671 -11.05 -3.51 6.85
N GLU A 672 -9.81 -3.83 7.16
CA GLU A 672 -9.09 -3.21 8.27
C GLU A 672 -8.09 -2.20 7.74
N LEU A 673 -8.06 -1.04 8.37
CA LEU A 673 -7.13 0.04 8.07
C LEU A 673 -6.15 0.21 9.23
N LYS A 674 -4.94 0.65 8.90
CA LYS A 674 -3.88 0.94 9.85
C LYS A 674 -4.09 2.33 10.44
N ASP A 675 -4.18 2.43 11.75
CA ASP A 675 -4.24 3.70 12.47
C ASP A 675 -2.86 4.39 12.56
N GLU A 676 -2.82 5.60 13.10
CA GLU A 676 -1.60 6.38 13.29
C GLU A 676 -0.56 5.70 14.20
N ASN A 677 -1.00 4.74 15.03
CA ASN A 677 -0.14 3.95 15.92
C ASN A 677 0.33 2.64 15.27
N GLY A 678 -0.06 2.38 14.03
CA GLY A 678 0.31 1.17 13.31
C GLY A 678 -0.58 -0.04 13.56
N ASN A 679 -1.70 0.09 14.31
CA ASN A 679 -2.64 -0.99 14.58
C ASN A 679 -3.71 -1.06 13.50
N TYR A 680 -4.09 -2.27 13.12
CA TYR A 680 -5.18 -2.50 12.20
C TYR A 680 -6.52 -2.54 12.95
N ARG A 681 -7.52 -1.81 12.45
CA ARG A 681 -8.89 -1.78 12.98
C ARG A 681 -9.90 -1.86 11.83
N PRO A 682 -11.08 -2.44 12.07
CA PRO A 682 -12.17 -2.47 11.09
C PRO A 682 -12.54 -1.05 10.62
N ILE A 683 -12.84 -0.93 9.34
CA ILE A 683 -13.19 0.37 8.72
C ILE A 683 -14.40 1.03 9.39
N GLU A 684 -15.30 0.24 9.94
CA GLU A 684 -16.50 0.66 10.62
C GLU A 684 -16.23 1.42 11.95
N GLU A 685 -15.05 1.24 12.53
CA GLU A 685 -14.63 1.94 13.75
C GLU A 685 -14.10 3.35 13.49
N TYR A 686 -13.87 3.72 12.23
CA TYR A 686 -13.33 5.02 11.87
C TYR A 686 -14.44 6.03 11.57
N SER A 687 -14.23 7.29 11.98
CA SER A 687 -15.07 8.39 11.51
C SER A 687 -14.84 8.69 10.03
N ALA A 688 -15.81 9.26 9.34
CA ALA A 688 -15.68 9.64 7.94
C ALA A 688 -14.48 10.56 7.66
N GLY A 689 -14.16 11.46 8.61
CA GLY A 689 -12.98 12.33 8.50
C GLY A 689 -11.66 11.56 8.61
N MET A 690 -11.56 10.58 9.51
CA MET A 690 -10.38 9.72 9.63
C MET A 690 -10.20 8.85 8.39
N LEU A 691 -11.29 8.29 7.86
CA LEU A 691 -11.24 7.51 6.61
C LEU A 691 -10.74 8.35 5.44
N SER A 692 -11.21 9.59 5.33
CA SER A 692 -10.74 10.52 4.30
C SER A 692 -9.24 10.78 4.41
N LYS A 693 -8.73 10.99 5.62
CA LYS A 693 -7.29 11.18 5.87
C LYS A 693 -6.48 9.97 5.39
N ILE A 694 -6.85 8.78 5.85
CA ILE A 694 -6.15 7.53 5.50
C ILE A 694 -6.17 7.29 4.00
N TYR A 695 -7.33 7.47 3.37
CA TYR A 695 -7.48 7.22 1.94
C TYR A 695 -6.73 8.22 1.07
N VAL A 696 -6.79 9.51 1.42
CA VAL A 696 -6.04 10.56 0.71
C VAL A 696 -4.54 10.31 0.83
N THR A 697 -4.04 9.96 2.02
CA THR A 697 -2.63 9.62 2.22
C THR A 697 -2.23 8.44 1.35
N TYR A 698 -3.00 7.36 1.35
CA TYR A 698 -2.76 6.19 0.52
C TYR A 698 -2.74 6.51 -0.98
N PHE A 699 -3.73 7.27 -1.45
CA PHE A 699 -3.82 7.67 -2.84
C PHE A 699 -2.60 8.47 -3.29
N LEU A 700 -2.18 9.42 -2.47
CA LEU A 700 -1.02 10.25 -2.78
C LEU A 700 0.28 9.44 -2.74
N ASP A 701 0.44 8.53 -1.78
CA ASP A 701 1.62 7.65 -1.70
C ASP A 701 1.70 6.71 -2.91
N ARG A 702 0.58 6.16 -3.34
CA ARG A 702 0.51 5.36 -4.56
C ARG A 702 0.84 6.18 -5.80
N THR A 703 0.40 7.43 -5.84
CA THR A 703 0.71 8.33 -6.95
C THR A 703 2.20 8.69 -6.98
N ILE A 704 2.85 8.87 -5.81
CA ILE A 704 4.31 9.07 -5.71
C ILE A 704 5.08 7.86 -6.28
N GLN A 705 4.61 6.64 -5.99
CA GLN A 705 5.26 5.40 -6.45
C GLN A 705 5.07 5.11 -7.94
N ASN A 706 4.14 5.81 -8.58
CA ASN A 706 3.89 5.64 -10.01
C ASN A 706 4.87 6.51 -10.82
N GLU A 707 6.01 5.97 -11.20
CA GLU A 707 7.10 6.67 -11.91
C GLU A 707 6.80 7.03 -13.37
N GLY A 708 5.54 7.09 -13.77
CA GLY A 708 5.12 7.50 -15.10
C GLY A 708 5.51 8.96 -15.39
N SER A 709 6.44 9.21 -16.33
CA SER A 709 6.97 10.54 -16.66
C SER A 709 5.92 11.55 -17.16
N ASN A 710 4.74 11.09 -17.57
CA ASN A 710 3.68 11.91 -18.19
C ASN A 710 2.40 11.95 -17.35
N THR A 711 2.50 11.74 -16.05
CA THR A 711 1.32 11.76 -15.17
C THR A 711 1.00 13.19 -14.73
N ILE A 712 -0.27 13.59 -14.90
CA ILE A 712 -0.83 14.87 -14.43
C ILE A 712 -1.88 14.55 -13.36
N LEU A 713 -1.73 15.11 -12.17
CA LEU A 713 -2.72 15.02 -11.09
C LEU A 713 -3.62 16.25 -11.10
N LEU A 714 -4.92 16.03 -11.25
CA LEU A 714 -5.95 17.07 -11.09
C LEU A 714 -6.68 16.84 -9.76
N TYR A 715 -6.57 17.77 -8.83
CA TYR A 715 -7.16 17.65 -7.50
C TYR A 715 -8.05 18.88 -7.20
N ASP A 716 -9.36 18.72 -7.36
CA ASP A 716 -10.32 19.79 -7.08
C ASP A 716 -10.80 19.70 -5.62
N GLN A 717 -10.70 20.80 -4.91
CA GLN A 717 -11.17 21.01 -3.53
C GLN A 717 -10.73 19.90 -2.53
N PRO A 718 -9.42 19.66 -2.38
CA PRO A 718 -8.91 18.65 -1.44
C PRO A 718 -9.31 18.92 0.02
N GLU A 719 -9.64 20.17 0.35
CA GLU A 719 -10.05 20.60 1.69
C GLU A 719 -11.46 20.15 2.08
N SER A 720 -12.26 19.64 1.17
CA SER A 720 -13.64 19.26 1.46
C SER A 720 -13.69 18.14 2.50
N ASN A 721 -14.26 18.44 3.66
CA ASN A 721 -14.45 17.51 4.79
C ASN A 721 -13.16 17.03 5.50
N MET A 722 -12.06 17.80 5.41
CA MET A 722 -10.81 17.50 6.11
C MET A 722 -10.53 18.49 7.24
N GLU A 723 -9.84 18.04 8.27
CA GLU A 723 -9.35 18.89 9.35
C GLU A 723 -8.22 19.79 8.86
N LYS A 724 -8.19 21.04 9.32
CA LYS A 724 -7.18 22.03 8.92
C LYS A 724 -5.75 21.56 9.20
N GLU A 725 -5.52 20.90 10.31
CA GLU A 725 -4.18 20.43 10.67
C GLU A 725 -3.69 19.36 9.68
N PHE A 726 -4.55 18.42 9.30
CA PHE A 726 -4.22 17.43 8.29
C PHE A 726 -3.92 18.06 6.92
N LEU A 727 -4.76 19.01 6.50
CA LEU A 727 -4.56 19.73 5.25
C LEU A 727 -3.21 20.45 5.20
N LEU A 728 -2.85 21.13 6.29
CA LEU A 728 -1.66 21.95 6.30
C LEU A 728 -0.37 21.15 6.46
N ARG A 729 -0.37 20.14 7.32
CA ARG A 729 0.83 19.35 7.61
C ARG A 729 0.96 18.15 6.66
N THR A 730 -0.05 17.29 6.61
CA THR A 730 0.08 16.03 5.87
C THR A 730 -0.12 16.23 4.37
N LEU A 731 -1.23 16.82 3.95
CA LEU A 731 -1.51 17.02 2.52
C LEU A 731 -0.50 18.00 1.90
N GLY A 732 -0.17 19.10 2.59
CA GLY A 732 0.84 20.05 2.10
C GLY A 732 2.18 19.37 1.85
N ASN A 733 2.67 18.57 2.79
CA ASN A 733 3.93 17.84 2.63
C ASN A 733 3.87 16.81 1.49
N LYS A 734 2.78 16.07 1.37
CA LYS A 734 2.59 15.10 0.27
C LYS A 734 2.56 15.78 -1.10
N LEU A 735 1.93 16.92 -1.23
CA LEU A 735 1.96 17.71 -2.47
C LEU A 735 3.38 18.21 -2.80
N ARG A 736 4.18 18.55 -1.79
CA ARG A 736 5.60 18.91 -1.97
C ARG A 736 6.43 17.75 -2.51
N GLU A 737 6.18 16.53 -2.06
CA GLU A 737 6.85 15.33 -2.55
C GLU A 737 6.39 15.00 -3.98
N LEU A 738 5.08 15.00 -4.21
CA LEU A 738 4.47 14.67 -5.50
C LEU A 738 4.90 15.62 -6.63
N ARG A 739 5.06 16.92 -6.36
CA ARG A 739 5.49 17.88 -7.38
C ARG A 739 6.89 17.60 -7.94
N LYS A 740 7.72 16.85 -7.20
CA LYS A 740 9.02 16.39 -7.70
C LYS A 740 8.87 15.29 -8.77
N VAL A 741 7.77 14.54 -8.74
CA VAL A 741 7.53 13.38 -9.61
C VAL A 741 6.48 13.69 -10.69
N HIS A 742 5.44 14.45 -10.37
CA HIS A 742 4.29 14.71 -11.26
C HIS A 742 3.99 16.19 -11.41
N GLN A 743 3.37 16.56 -12.54
CA GLN A 743 2.71 17.85 -12.66
C GLN A 743 1.37 17.79 -11.94
N ILE A 744 1.10 18.78 -11.10
CA ILE A 744 -0.09 18.81 -10.24
C ILE A 744 -0.85 20.10 -10.47
N PHE A 745 -2.17 19.99 -10.59
CA PHE A 745 -3.10 21.11 -10.53
C PHE A 745 -4.01 20.90 -9.33
N VAL A 746 -4.02 21.85 -8.41
CA VAL A 746 -4.88 21.86 -7.22
C VAL A 746 -5.78 23.08 -7.28
N ALA A 747 -7.10 22.87 -7.35
CA ALA A 747 -8.05 23.97 -7.17
C ALA A 747 -8.51 23.98 -5.71
N THR A 748 -8.30 25.08 -5.01
CA THR A 748 -8.57 25.15 -3.57
C THR A 748 -9.17 26.49 -3.14
N HIS A 749 -9.96 26.44 -2.07
CA HIS A 749 -10.44 27.59 -1.31
C HIS A 749 -9.58 27.85 -0.07
N GLU A 750 -8.65 26.95 0.25
CA GLU A 750 -7.80 27.04 1.42
C GLU A 750 -6.38 27.51 1.03
N PRO A 751 -6.14 28.79 1.04
CA PRO A 751 -4.89 29.34 0.60
C PRO A 751 -3.70 29.04 1.51
N LEU A 752 -3.93 28.66 2.77
CA LEU A 752 -2.88 28.15 3.64
C LEU A 752 -2.29 26.85 3.07
N LEU A 753 -3.10 26.04 2.38
CA LEU A 753 -2.59 24.88 1.65
C LEU A 753 -1.60 25.29 0.55
N VAL A 754 -1.89 26.37 -0.18
CA VAL A 754 -1.02 26.88 -1.25
C VAL A 754 0.35 27.30 -0.71
N VAL A 755 0.35 27.96 0.43
CA VAL A 755 1.60 28.41 1.11
C VAL A 755 2.35 27.21 1.66
N ASN A 756 1.68 26.30 2.37
CA ASN A 756 2.33 25.16 3.01
C ASN A 756 2.77 24.08 2.02
N ALA A 757 2.08 23.92 0.90
CA ALA A 757 2.51 23.05 -0.18
C ALA A 757 3.60 23.70 -1.07
N ASP A 758 3.92 24.98 -0.84
CA ASP A 758 4.89 25.75 -1.60
C ASP A 758 4.64 25.67 -3.12
N ALA A 759 3.47 26.14 -3.55
CA ALA A 759 3.09 26.13 -4.96
C ALA A 759 4.16 26.76 -5.86
N ASN A 760 4.46 26.12 -6.97
CA ASN A 760 5.37 26.65 -7.97
C ASN A 760 4.71 27.80 -8.75
N GLU A 761 3.46 27.57 -9.18
CA GLU A 761 2.64 28.58 -9.81
C GLU A 761 1.29 28.72 -9.12
N ILE A 762 0.81 29.95 -9.04
CA ILE A 762 -0.51 30.29 -8.53
C ILE A 762 -1.32 30.90 -9.65
N ILE A 763 -2.49 30.32 -9.91
CA ILE A 763 -3.43 30.77 -10.92
C ILE A 763 -4.62 31.38 -10.20
N LEU A 764 -4.77 32.67 -10.29
CA LEU A 764 -5.89 33.39 -9.71
C LEU A 764 -7.09 33.31 -10.65
N ALA A 765 -8.15 32.65 -10.22
CA ALA A 765 -9.43 32.61 -10.93
C ALA A 765 -10.35 33.70 -10.39
N ALA A 766 -10.91 34.49 -11.26
CA ALA A 766 -11.88 35.53 -10.95
C ALA A 766 -13.09 35.48 -11.90
N ASN A 767 -14.27 35.80 -11.36
CA ASN A 767 -15.51 35.86 -12.16
C ASN A 767 -16.19 37.22 -11.91
N ASP A 768 -16.08 38.08 -12.86
CA ASP A 768 -16.72 39.43 -12.81
C ASP A 768 -18.13 39.38 -13.38
N LYS A 769 -19.11 39.15 -12.51
CA LYS A 769 -20.55 39.12 -12.88
C LYS A 769 -21.14 40.50 -13.18
N ARG A 770 -20.40 41.58 -13.04
CA ARG A 770 -20.89 42.94 -13.22
C ARG A 770 -21.09 43.34 -14.67
N VAL A 771 -20.59 42.54 -15.61
CA VAL A 771 -20.77 42.79 -17.07
C VAL A 771 -21.90 41.94 -17.56
N ASN A 772 -23.11 42.49 -17.65
CA ASN A 772 -24.32 41.89 -18.26
C ASN A 772 -24.91 40.66 -17.59
N GLU A 773 -24.80 40.48 -16.26
CA GLU A 773 -25.28 39.30 -15.53
C GLU A 773 -24.72 37.95 -16.02
N ALA A 774 -23.87 37.93 -17.03
CA ALA A 774 -23.25 36.76 -17.57
C ALA A 774 -21.93 36.40 -16.80
N ASN A 775 -21.59 35.15 -16.75
CA ASN A 775 -20.30 34.74 -16.22
C ASN A 775 -19.17 35.35 -17.06
N CYS A 776 -18.15 35.85 -16.40
CA CYS A 776 -16.98 36.44 -17.02
C CYS A 776 -15.73 36.00 -16.28
N VAL A 777 -15.31 34.78 -16.55
CA VAL A 777 -14.19 34.14 -15.86
C VAL A 777 -12.86 34.54 -16.48
N THR A 778 -11.89 34.87 -15.64
CA THR A 778 -10.51 35.19 -16.02
C THR A 778 -9.53 34.39 -15.18
N TYR A 779 -8.35 34.15 -15.74
CA TYR A 779 -7.25 33.50 -15.07
C TYR A 779 -5.98 34.32 -15.22
N GLU A 780 -5.25 34.53 -14.13
CA GLU A 780 -4.02 35.27 -14.10
C GLU A 780 -2.94 34.50 -13.33
N ASN A 781 -1.70 34.55 -13.83
CA ASN A 781 -0.57 33.99 -13.10
C ASN A 781 -0.14 34.86 -11.94
N ARG A 782 0.22 34.20 -10.86
CA ARG A 782 0.89 34.75 -9.68
C ARG A 782 1.88 33.71 -9.16
N SER A 783 2.94 34.11 -8.49
CA SER A 783 3.89 33.20 -7.86
C SER A 783 4.55 33.85 -6.66
N PHE A 784 5.08 33.07 -5.72
CA PHE A 784 5.86 33.59 -4.61
C PHE A 784 7.29 33.94 -5.04
N VAL A 785 7.80 33.28 -6.06
CA VAL A 785 9.17 33.37 -6.54
C VAL A 785 9.23 33.38 -8.08
N GLY A 786 10.38 33.74 -8.63
CA GLY A 786 10.62 33.76 -10.07
C GLY A 786 10.01 34.97 -10.78
N ALA A 787 9.82 34.84 -12.11
CA ALA A 787 9.38 35.93 -12.97
C ALA A 787 8.01 36.52 -12.60
N HIS A 788 7.15 35.71 -12.01
CA HIS A 788 5.79 36.09 -11.57
C HIS A 788 5.71 36.41 -10.08
N GLY A 789 6.84 36.29 -9.34
CA GLY A 789 6.93 36.60 -7.92
C GLY A 789 6.82 38.10 -7.69
N LYS A 790 5.86 38.55 -6.87
CA LYS A 790 5.70 39.96 -6.50
C LYS A 790 5.25 40.09 -5.06
N ARG A 791 5.74 41.13 -4.38
CA ARG A 791 5.31 41.45 -3.01
C ARG A 791 3.77 41.65 -2.90
N GLU A 792 3.16 42.21 -3.95
CA GLU A 792 1.72 42.41 -4.06
C GLU A 792 0.92 41.06 -4.02
N LEU A 793 1.54 39.94 -4.36
CA LEU A 793 0.92 38.64 -4.28
C LEU A 793 0.68 38.21 -2.84
N VAL A 794 1.66 38.40 -1.96
CA VAL A 794 1.53 38.07 -0.53
C VAL A 794 0.35 38.82 0.07
N GLU A 795 0.18 40.10 -0.30
CA GLU A 795 -0.97 40.91 0.10
C GLU A 795 -2.27 40.43 -0.56
N GLY A 796 -2.24 40.00 -1.80
CA GLY A 796 -3.39 39.45 -2.53
C GLY A 796 -3.87 38.12 -1.95
N VAL A 797 -2.93 37.21 -1.69
CA VAL A 797 -3.17 35.92 -1.02
C VAL A 797 -3.71 36.22 0.39
N ALA A 798 -3.07 37.05 1.18
CA ALA A 798 -3.52 37.43 2.52
C ALA A 798 -4.94 38.05 2.53
N ARG A 799 -5.32 38.82 1.51
CA ARG A 799 -6.69 39.35 1.39
C ARG A 799 -7.71 38.29 1.10
N LEU A 800 -7.36 37.31 0.29
CA LEU A 800 -8.25 36.19 -0.05
C LEU A 800 -8.45 35.21 1.10
N ILE A 801 -7.42 35.08 1.96
CA ILE A 801 -7.36 34.05 2.98
C ILE A 801 -7.97 34.48 4.29
N ASP A 802 -7.47 35.59 4.82
CA ASP A 802 -7.58 35.94 6.23
C ASP A 802 -8.21 37.33 6.46
N GLY A 803 -8.76 37.92 5.43
CA GLY A 803 -9.29 39.27 5.47
C GLY A 803 -8.23 40.36 5.41
N GLY A 804 -7.03 40.02 4.90
CA GLY A 804 -5.92 40.91 4.65
C GLY A 804 -4.77 40.81 5.67
N THR A 805 -3.64 41.43 5.33
CA THR A 805 -2.42 41.46 6.16
C THR A 805 -2.67 42.00 7.56
N ASP A 806 -3.62 42.93 7.72
CA ASP A 806 -3.94 43.48 9.03
C ASP A 806 -4.68 42.47 9.93
N ALA A 807 -5.52 41.59 9.34
CA ALA A 807 -6.15 40.49 10.07
C ALA A 807 -5.13 39.43 10.51
N VAL A 808 -4.16 39.11 9.65
CA VAL A 808 -3.03 38.20 9.98
C VAL A 808 -2.19 38.80 11.11
N LYS A 809 -1.77 40.05 11.00
CA LYS A 809 -1.01 40.75 12.06
C LYS A 809 -1.77 40.79 13.38
N ARG A 810 -3.08 41.09 13.33
CA ARG A 810 -3.91 41.11 14.54
C ARG A 810 -4.02 39.72 15.20
N ARG A 811 -4.14 38.67 14.40
CA ARG A 811 -4.17 37.28 14.89
C ARG A 811 -2.84 36.90 15.53
N ASN A 812 -1.72 37.20 14.87
CA ASN A 812 -0.39 36.94 15.40
C ASN A 812 -0.16 37.67 16.72
N GLY A 813 -0.51 38.97 16.80
CA GLY A 813 -0.42 39.71 18.03
C GLY A 813 -1.28 39.15 19.19
N ILE A 814 -2.43 38.53 18.88
CA ILE A 814 -3.25 37.83 19.88
C ILE A 814 -2.53 36.56 20.38
N TYR A 815 -1.96 35.78 19.49
CA TYR A 815 -1.24 34.55 19.84
C TYR A 815 0.06 34.84 20.61
N GLU A 816 0.84 35.85 20.19
CA GLU A 816 2.03 36.32 20.92
C GLU A 816 1.67 36.79 22.33
N GLY A 817 0.57 37.53 22.49
CA GLY A 817 0.09 37.93 23.80
C GLY A 817 -0.41 36.80 24.71
N MET A 818 -0.70 35.62 24.15
CA MET A 818 -1.04 34.41 24.91
C MET A 818 0.20 33.59 25.33
N THR A 819 1.28 33.65 24.56
CA THR A 819 2.52 32.91 24.84
C THR A 819 3.40 33.57 25.88
N HIS A 820 3.16 34.85 26.17
CA HIS A 820 3.83 35.62 27.22
C HIS A 820 3.05 35.68 28.56
N ARG A 821 2.06 34.85 28.75
CA ARG A 821 1.39 34.59 30.02
C ARG A 821 1.72 33.17 30.50
#